data_69c250dc5aa0513a46651f5cf9665f95
#
_entry.id   69c250dc5aa0513a46651f5cf9665f95
#
_cell.length_a   1.000
_cell.length_b   1.000
_cell.length_c   1.000
_cell.angle_alpha   90.00
_cell.angle_beta   90.00
_cell.angle_gamma   90.00
#
_symmetry.space_group_name_H-M   'P 1'
#
loop_
_entity.id
_entity.type
_entity.pdbx_description
1 polymer ?
#
loop_
_entity_poly.entity_id
_entity_poly.type
_entity_poly.pdbx_seq_one_letter_code
_entity_poly.pdbx_strand_id
1 'polypeptide(L)'
;MQTPWHAGRHASISARLWWWPWLLLAAAFLPVFASASCLQDADADIARLQDLVSKDATKALRQAQGMLDALQRESISGGPTDALHAAARIGALYAVEAEAYSILELDANARSAAEKGLALVPSPRDPVHLELLDAYTSAVYDSAGIAAATQTIEAARAAQSPGSQADTCMLINRGLLEHRLGREDLAIVTLTQAYRASSGSEAMAETHNMAADTLSTVMRSMGDYSQALALNQEKIDWDTEHGASMSLSVSRFMRGQILKLMGNYDGAIAEFQKARSFSVSLGDQQGIAFADQRICEAHIELGQLAPAQRECANALRIFSKSPSADSLKETQVLQARIFLGFGHPDVALAMMNQVLDHGGDDVSPRIVGSMYEWRARANFALRNYKDAYADLQEYVTRFTTANDAERIRQAGALRARFETDREIERNFSLKRELQNTQEQSNRQAQQLRWNTVIAVAGIWIIALLIYFLVANRSYRMQLVQLASQDALTGLPNRRRTQELALAALDNANATGKPLTLALIDMDHFKDINDRCGHAAGDHVLQEFARAGREALRETDILGRWGGEEFLLLMPETPVELAVASLERLCTLVFGIRLPPSGSDLQVSVSAGLASFDRTVKSFEDFVARADAALYRAKNDGRDLIRLCEADFMSTGTRRALRLTS
;
A
#
# COMPACT_ATOMS: atom_id res chain seq x y z
N MET A 1 8.62 -36.74 -44.01
CA MET A 1 8.03 -37.24 -42.74
C MET A 1 8.41 -36.22 -41.66
N GLN A 2 7.50 -35.34 -41.38
CA GLN A 2 7.70 -34.21 -40.48
C GLN A 2 6.72 -34.38 -39.35
N THR A 3 7.20 -34.38 -38.15
CA THR A 3 6.40 -34.32 -36.93
C THR A 3 6.26 -32.87 -36.47
N PRO A 4 5.06 -32.39 -36.12
CA PRO A 4 4.88 -31.02 -35.63
C PRO A 4 5.11 -30.95 -34.14
N TRP A 5 5.76 -29.89 -33.74
CA TRP A 5 5.99 -29.44 -32.35
C TRP A 5 4.69 -29.08 -31.64
N HIS A 6 4.41 -29.75 -30.56
CA HIS A 6 3.39 -29.32 -29.61
C HIS A 6 3.93 -28.14 -28.77
N ALA A 7 3.39 -26.95 -29.01
CA ALA A 7 3.56 -25.80 -28.14
C ALA A 7 2.77 -26.02 -26.85
N GLY A 8 3.49 -26.10 -25.74
CA GLY A 8 2.91 -26.15 -24.40
C GLY A 8 2.13 -24.86 -24.08
N ARG A 9 0.89 -25.03 -23.69
CA ARG A 9 0.03 -23.94 -23.19
C ARG A 9 0.53 -23.49 -21.82
N HIS A 10 1.26 -22.40 -21.76
CA HIS A 10 1.44 -21.68 -20.51
C HIS A 10 0.18 -20.87 -20.22
N ALA A 11 -0.51 -21.22 -19.14
CA ALA A 11 -1.66 -20.49 -18.62
C ALA A 11 -1.24 -19.06 -18.24
N SER A 12 -1.81 -18.08 -18.89
CA SER A 12 -1.62 -16.67 -18.60
C SER A 12 -2.35 -16.32 -17.29
N ILE A 13 -1.61 -16.20 -16.21
CA ILE A 13 -2.08 -15.59 -14.96
C ILE A 13 -2.05 -14.08 -15.18
N SER A 14 -3.23 -13.50 -15.22
CA SER A 14 -3.53 -12.23 -15.87
C SER A 14 -3.68 -11.05 -14.94
N ALA A 15 -3.37 -9.95 -15.40
CA ALA A 15 -3.88 -8.57 -15.43
C ALA A 15 -4.70 -7.97 -14.25
N ARG A 16 -5.11 -8.68 -13.24
CA ARG A 16 -5.64 -8.09 -12.00
C ARG A 16 -4.58 -7.85 -10.92
N LEU A 17 -3.37 -8.30 -11.11
CA LEU A 17 -2.25 -8.18 -10.17
C LEU A 17 -1.44 -6.87 -10.33
N TRP A 18 -1.74 -6.04 -11.33
CA TRP A 18 -0.95 -4.85 -11.65
C TRP A 18 -1.25 -3.61 -10.79
N TRP A 19 -2.34 -3.62 -10.03
CA TRP A 19 -2.69 -2.52 -9.11
C TRP A 19 -2.33 -2.79 -7.64
N TRP A 20 -1.90 -4.00 -7.31
CA TRP A 20 -1.65 -4.43 -5.94
C TRP A 20 -0.21 -4.30 -5.42
N PRO A 21 0.84 -4.12 -6.21
CA PRO A 21 2.18 -3.92 -5.67
C PRO A 21 2.32 -2.69 -4.76
N TRP A 22 1.39 -1.74 -4.90
CA TRP A 22 1.42 -0.45 -4.20
C TRP A 22 0.85 -0.50 -2.77
N LEU A 23 0.04 -1.49 -2.45
CA LEU A 23 -0.53 -1.67 -1.11
C LEU A 23 0.48 -2.22 -0.09
N LEU A 24 1.52 -2.93 -0.54
CA LEU A 24 2.51 -3.56 0.32
C LEU A 24 3.64 -2.62 0.77
N LEU A 25 3.79 -1.47 0.12
CA LEU A 25 4.84 -0.49 0.41
C LEU A 25 4.66 0.26 1.74
N ALA A 26 3.52 0.14 2.38
CA ALA A 26 3.18 0.95 3.54
C ALA A 26 3.45 0.29 4.91
N ALA A 27 3.70 -1.02 4.96
CA ALA A 27 3.77 -1.73 6.24
C ALA A 27 5.15 -1.75 6.91
N ALA A 28 6.23 -1.34 6.23
CA ALA A 28 7.60 -1.54 6.71
C ALA A 28 8.34 -0.27 7.18
N PHE A 29 7.80 0.93 6.96
CA PHE A 29 8.39 2.16 7.47
C PHE A 29 7.35 2.91 8.28
N LEU A 30 7.26 2.54 9.53
CA LEU A 30 6.93 3.50 10.55
C LEU A 30 8.22 4.33 10.73
N PRO A 31 8.23 5.65 10.50
CA PRO A 31 9.16 6.46 11.26
C PRO A 31 8.92 6.01 12.70
N VAL A 32 9.98 5.62 13.40
CA VAL A 32 9.87 5.39 14.83
C VAL A 32 9.30 6.69 15.35
N PHE A 33 8.07 6.59 15.83
CA PHE A 33 7.43 7.72 16.47
C PHE A 33 8.40 8.22 17.53
N ALA A 34 8.69 9.52 17.54
CA ALA A 34 9.10 10.11 18.78
C ALA A 34 8.03 9.67 19.78
N SER A 35 8.31 8.65 20.54
CA SER A 35 7.40 8.13 21.52
C SER A 35 7.25 9.26 22.53
N ALA A 36 6.09 9.89 22.54
CA ALA A 36 5.67 10.53 23.76
C ALA A 36 5.72 9.39 24.77
N SER A 37 6.73 9.42 25.65
CA SER A 37 6.94 8.35 26.62
C SER A 37 5.65 8.17 27.39
N CYS A 38 5.15 6.94 27.47
CA CYS A 38 3.99 6.63 28.30
C CYS A 38 4.18 7.05 29.77
N LEU A 39 5.39 7.37 30.14
CA LEU A 39 5.82 7.67 31.51
C LEU A 39 6.80 8.86 31.44
N GLN A 40 6.45 9.97 32.03
CA GLN A 40 7.33 11.16 32.08
C GLN A 40 8.49 10.93 33.04
N ASP A 41 9.72 11.13 32.56
CA ASP A 41 10.90 11.12 33.44
C ASP A 41 10.97 12.40 34.26
N ALA A 42 11.35 12.27 35.53
CA ALA A 42 11.52 13.38 36.46
C ALA A 42 12.88 14.11 36.31
N ASP A 43 13.85 13.56 35.57
CA ASP A 43 15.19 14.14 35.37
C ASP A 43 15.16 15.17 34.23
N ALA A 44 15.40 16.46 34.61
CA ALA A 44 15.34 17.57 33.65
C ALA A 44 16.40 17.49 32.53
N ASP A 45 17.54 16.84 32.75
CA ASP A 45 18.58 16.70 31.72
C ASP A 45 18.20 15.60 30.73
N ILE A 46 17.59 14.53 31.22
CA ILE A 46 17.07 13.44 30.37
C ILE A 46 15.90 13.94 29.55
N ALA A 47 14.95 14.65 30.14
CA ALA A 47 13.82 15.26 29.43
C ALA A 47 14.27 16.21 28.29
N ARG A 48 15.38 16.98 28.53
CA ARG A 48 15.97 17.81 27.46
C ARG A 48 16.59 16.98 26.35
N LEU A 49 17.18 15.82 26.65
CA LEU A 49 17.74 14.93 25.66
C LEU A 49 16.63 14.25 24.85
N GLN A 50 15.54 13.84 25.49
CA GLN A 50 14.35 13.29 24.83
C GLN A 50 13.75 14.32 23.84
N ASP A 51 13.58 15.58 24.26
CA ASP A 51 13.17 16.67 23.38
C ASP A 51 14.17 16.89 22.21
N LEU A 52 15.47 16.74 22.49
CA LEU A 52 16.51 16.88 21.46
C LEU A 52 16.50 15.70 20.48
N VAL A 53 16.16 14.47 20.92
CA VAL A 53 16.05 13.29 20.04
C VAL A 53 15.08 13.58 18.89
N SER A 54 13.94 14.18 19.22
CA SER A 54 12.93 14.54 18.21
C SER A 54 13.39 15.61 17.21
N LYS A 55 14.35 16.47 17.60
CA LYS A 55 14.84 17.59 16.79
C LYS A 55 16.11 17.25 16.00
N ASP A 56 17.05 16.56 16.64
CA ASP A 56 18.35 16.17 16.07
C ASP A 56 18.87 14.93 16.79
N ALA A 57 18.39 13.75 16.32
CA ALA A 57 18.75 12.46 16.90
C ALA A 57 20.27 12.23 16.96
N THR A 58 21.01 12.67 15.94
CA THR A 58 22.47 12.53 15.89
C THR A 58 23.17 13.35 16.99
N LYS A 59 22.65 14.53 17.27
CA LYS A 59 23.19 15.40 18.34
C LYS A 59 22.81 14.88 19.72
N ALA A 60 21.56 14.44 19.88
CA ALA A 60 21.07 13.83 21.12
C ALA A 60 21.89 12.58 21.48
N LEU A 61 22.14 11.70 20.51
CA LEU A 61 22.96 10.50 20.65
C LEU A 61 24.36 10.82 21.17
N ARG A 62 25.05 11.79 20.54
CA ARG A 62 26.40 12.21 20.98
C ARG A 62 26.39 12.77 22.40
N GLN A 63 25.35 13.52 22.79
CA GLN A 63 25.25 14.07 24.13
C GLN A 63 24.93 12.99 25.17
N ALA A 64 24.02 12.07 24.85
CA ALA A 64 23.70 10.93 25.71
C ALA A 64 24.93 10.04 25.96
N GLN A 65 25.70 9.75 24.91
CA GLN A 65 26.97 9.00 25.02
C GLN A 65 28.00 9.72 25.89
N GLY A 66 28.14 11.04 25.73
CA GLY A 66 29.03 11.83 26.56
C GLY A 66 28.63 11.82 28.06
N MET A 67 27.34 11.86 28.32
CA MET A 67 26.81 11.76 29.69
C MET A 67 26.95 10.35 30.27
N LEU A 68 26.74 9.31 29.45
CA LEU A 68 26.98 7.92 29.86
C LEU A 68 28.45 7.69 30.24
N ASP A 69 29.39 8.14 29.42
CA ASP A 69 30.81 8.03 29.70
C ASP A 69 31.24 8.78 31.00
N ALA A 70 30.58 9.90 31.31
CA ALA A 70 30.81 10.63 32.52
C ALA A 70 30.27 9.88 33.76
N LEU A 71 29.02 9.46 33.73
CA LEU A 71 28.38 8.74 34.81
C LEU A 71 29.01 7.38 35.11
N GLN A 72 29.44 6.65 34.10
CA GLN A 72 30.16 5.39 34.27
C GLN A 72 31.50 5.57 34.97
N ARG A 73 32.19 6.68 34.75
CA ARG A 73 33.42 7.03 35.46
C ARG A 73 33.17 7.42 36.94
N GLU A 74 32.07 8.13 37.21
CA GLU A 74 31.68 8.53 38.55
C GLU A 74 31.14 7.37 39.39
N SER A 75 30.40 6.43 38.81
CA SER A 75 29.78 5.30 39.53
C SER A 75 30.80 4.33 40.15
N ILE A 76 32.07 4.41 39.77
CA ILE A 76 33.16 3.58 40.33
C ILE A 76 33.52 4.04 41.76
N SER A 77 33.09 5.24 42.20
CA SER A 77 33.51 5.86 43.47
C SER A 77 32.41 6.06 44.52
N GLY A 78 31.13 5.68 44.22
CA GLY A 78 29.96 5.97 45.05
C GLY A 78 29.51 4.86 46.00
N GLY A 79 28.66 5.19 46.99
CA GLY A 79 28.03 4.24 47.93
C GLY A 79 26.84 3.47 47.33
N PRO A 80 26.25 2.45 48.03
CA PRO A 80 25.22 1.58 47.47
C PRO A 80 23.89 2.31 47.06
N THR A 81 23.50 3.37 47.74
CA THR A 81 22.33 4.21 47.40
C THR A 81 22.60 5.06 46.15
N ASP A 82 23.81 5.58 46.01
CA ASP A 82 24.24 6.34 44.85
C ASP A 82 24.33 5.44 43.63
N ALA A 83 24.68 4.17 43.82
CA ALA A 83 24.74 3.18 42.73
C ALA A 83 23.37 2.87 42.14
N LEU A 84 22.28 2.82 42.93
CA LEU A 84 20.93 2.54 42.42
C LEU A 84 20.39 3.73 41.62
N HIS A 85 20.57 4.98 42.10
CA HIS A 85 20.20 6.16 41.36
C HIS A 85 21.03 6.34 40.10
N ALA A 86 22.33 6.02 40.15
CA ALA A 86 23.19 6.02 38.96
C ALA A 86 22.73 4.99 37.94
N ALA A 87 22.34 3.78 38.37
CA ALA A 87 21.84 2.74 37.48
C ALA A 87 20.54 3.15 36.76
N ALA A 88 19.58 3.77 37.48
CA ALA A 88 18.35 4.25 36.88
C ALA A 88 18.64 5.38 35.86
N ARG A 89 19.52 6.33 36.20
CA ARG A 89 19.90 7.42 35.30
C ARG A 89 20.68 6.96 34.08
N ILE A 90 21.57 5.97 34.22
CA ILE A 90 22.26 5.32 33.14
C ILE A 90 21.25 4.54 32.25
N GLY A 91 20.28 3.86 32.87
CA GLY A 91 19.19 3.18 32.17
C GLY A 91 18.37 4.13 31.31
N ALA A 92 17.97 5.28 31.86
CA ALA A 92 17.24 6.32 31.12
C ALA A 92 18.04 6.90 29.95
N LEU A 93 19.37 7.07 30.10
CA LEU A 93 20.22 7.47 28.98
C LEU A 93 20.31 6.40 27.88
N TYR A 94 20.28 5.12 28.26
CA TYR A 94 20.18 4.04 27.27
C TYR A 94 18.81 4.02 26.57
N ALA A 95 17.72 4.42 27.22
CA ALA A 95 16.44 4.60 26.55
C ALA A 95 16.51 5.72 25.50
N VAL A 96 17.12 6.88 25.85
CA VAL A 96 17.40 7.98 24.91
C VAL A 96 18.27 7.53 23.74
N GLU A 97 19.34 6.75 23.98
CA GLU A 97 20.17 6.21 22.92
C GLU A 97 19.37 5.28 22.00
N ALA A 98 18.57 4.38 22.58
CA ALA A 98 17.77 3.43 21.81
C ALA A 98 16.74 4.16 20.92
N GLU A 99 16.08 5.18 21.45
CA GLU A 99 15.16 6.03 20.69
C GLU A 99 15.89 6.77 19.55
N ALA A 100 17.03 7.39 19.85
CA ALA A 100 17.82 8.09 18.84
C ALA A 100 18.31 7.15 17.73
N TYR A 101 18.77 5.95 18.08
CA TYR A 101 19.17 4.93 17.09
C TYR A 101 17.97 4.46 16.25
N SER A 102 16.79 4.32 16.85
CA SER A 102 15.58 3.95 16.14
C SER A 102 15.17 5.02 15.12
N ILE A 103 15.22 6.32 15.49
CA ILE A 103 14.98 7.43 14.56
C ILE A 103 15.99 7.44 13.40
N LEU A 104 17.23 7.03 13.67
CA LEU A 104 18.29 6.92 12.68
C LEU A 104 18.22 5.62 11.85
N GLU A 105 17.19 4.79 12.06
CA GLU A 105 17.00 3.47 11.43
C GLU A 105 18.18 2.50 11.68
N LEU A 106 18.79 2.60 12.86
CA LEU A 106 19.89 1.73 13.32
C LEU A 106 19.36 0.71 14.34
N ASP A 107 18.41 -0.13 13.92
CA ASP A 107 17.65 -1.06 14.79
C ASP A 107 18.53 -1.97 15.65
N ALA A 108 19.63 -2.48 15.09
CA ALA A 108 20.56 -3.31 15.86
C ALA A 108 21.22 -2.54 17.03
N ASN A 109 21.55 -1.28 16.83
CA ASN A 109 22.11 -0.42 17.85
C ASN A 109 21.04 -0.02 18.87
N ALA A 110 19.83 0.31 18.42
CA ALA A 110 18.68 0.61 19.26
C ALA A 110 18.37 -0.57 20.19
N ARG A 111 18.27 -1.76 19.64
CA ARG A 111 18.08 -3.00 20.40
C ARG A 111 19.19 -3.22 21.44
N SER A 112 20.46 -3.08 21.05
CA SER A 112 21.60 -3.26 21.94
C SER A 112 21.60 -2.25 23.09
N ALA A 113 21.26 -0.98 22.83
CA ALA A 113 21.14 0.05 23.86
C ALA A 113 20.01 -0.29 24.85
N ALA A 114 18.83 -0.64 24.37
CA ALA A 114 17.69 -1.02 25.20
C ALA A 114 18.01 -2.27 26.06
N GLU A 115 18.65 -3.29 25.52
CA GLU A 115 19.09 -4.50 26.25
C GLU A 115 20.06 -4.16 27.38
N LYS A 116 21.02 -3.26 27.15
CA LYS A 116 21.95 -2.78 28.19
C LYS A 116 21.23 -2.05 29.31
N GLY A 117 20.28 -1.19 28.96
CA GLY A 117 19.47 -0.46 29.94
C GLY A 117 18.60 -1.42 30.78
N LEU A 118 17.91 -2.34 30.14
CA LEU A 118 17.05 -3.36 30.80
C LEU A 118 17.85 -4.22 31.79
N ALA A 119 19.10 -4.55 31.46
CA ALA A 119 19.98 -5.28 32.37
C ALA A 119 20.34 -4.49 33.64
N LEU A 120 20.39 -3.15 33.56
CA LEU A 120 20.70 -2.28 34.70
C LEU A 120 19.47 -1.96 35.56
N VAL A 121 18.28 -1.94 34.96
CA VAL A 121 17.01 -1.63 35.63
C VAL A 121 16.06 -2.83 35.50
N PRO A 122 16.29 -3.91 36.24
CA PRO A 122 15.54 -5.17 36.05
C PRO A 122 14.12 -5.14 36.64
N SER A 123 13.75 -4.13 37.43
CA SER A 123 12.45 -4.08 38.09
C SER A 123 11.33 -3.71 37.11
N PRO A 124 10.37 -4.60 36.82
CA PRO A 124 9.26 -4.31 35.91
C PRO A 124 8.25 -3.28 36.45
N ARG A 125 8.46 -2.75 37.66
CA ARG A 125 7.68 -1.64 38.25
C ARG A 125 8.37 -0.27 38.09
N ASP A 126 9.62 -0.28 37.66
CA ASP A 126 10.38 0.95 37.47
C ASP A 126 9.95 1.63 36.18
N PRO A 127 9.62 2.94 36.19
CA PRO A 127 9.27 3.67 34.98
C PRO A 127 10.34 3.57 33.89
N VAL A 128 11.63 3.68 34.25
CA VAL A 128 12.73 3.56 33.28
C VAL A 128 12.80 2.18 32.63
N HIS A 129 12.46 1.12 33.38
CA HIS A 129 12.34 -0.24 32.79
C HIS A 129 11.26 -0.29 31.70
N LEU A 130 10.11 0.36 31.96
CA LEU A 130 9.01 0.36 31.01
C LEU A 130 9.33 1.19 29.75
N GLU A 131 10.05 2.30 29.88
CA GLU A 131 10.56 3.08 28.75
C GLU A 131 11.57 2.29 27.91
N LEU A 132 12.51 1.62 28.58
CA LEU A 132 13.47 0.75 27.91
C LEU A 132 12.79 -0.41 27.18
N LEU A 133 11.71 -0.93 27.75
CA LEU A 133 10.92 -2.01 27.12
C LEU A 133 10.14 -1.50 25.90
N ASP A 134 9.64 -0.27 25.96
CA ASP A 134 9.04 0.42 24.83
C ASP A 134 10.06 0.60 23.68
N ALA A 135 11.24 1.16 23.99
CA ALA A 135 12.32 1.31 23.03
C ALA A 135 12.81 -0.04 22.47
N TYR A 136 12.92 -1.07 23.31
CA TYR A 136 13.24 -2.43 22.87
C TYR A 136 12.19 -2.98 21.92
N THR A 137 10.90 -2.82 22.26
CA THR A 137 9.77 -3.23 21.43
C THR A 137 9.81 -2.54 20.06
N SER A 138 10.18 -1.28 20.05
CA SER A 138 10.28 -0.50 18.81
C SER A 138 11.41 -0.97 17.90
N ALA A 139 12.48 -1.55 18.45
CA ALA A 139 13.69 -1.97 17.72
C ALA A 139 13.71 -3.45 17.30
N VAL A 140 12.74 -4.28 17.69
CA VAL A 140 12.73 -5.72 17.36
C VAL A 140 11.80 -6.02 16.20
N TYR A 141 12.34 -6.67 15.16
CA TYR A 141 11.60 -7.07 13.95
C TYR A 141 11.75 -8.57 13.66
N ASP A 142 12.76 -9.23 14.22
CA ASP A 142 12.92 -10.67 14.07
C ASP A 142 12.00 -11.46 15.01
N SER A 143 11.60 -12.66 14.61
CA SER A 143 10.64 -13.46 15.35
C SER A 143 11.13 -13.86 16.76
N ALA A 144 12.44 -14.04 16.94
CA ALA A 144 13.03 -14.39 18.23
C ALA A 144 13.03 -13.19 19.18
N GLY A 145 13.40 -12.00 18.69
CA GLY A 145 13.34 -10.75 19.45
C GLY A 145 11.91 -10.38 19.83
N ILE A 146 10.96 -10.52 18.90
CA ILE A 146 9.54 -10.27 19.18
C ILE A 146 9.00 -11.25 20.24
N ALA A 147 9.39 -12.54 20.21
CA ALA A 147 8.97 -13.50 21.22
C ALA A 147 9.53 -13.15 22.61
N ALA A 148 10.80 -12.74 22.68
CA ALA A 148 11.44 -12.28 23.93
C ALA A 148 10.77 -10.99 24.45
N ALA A 149 10.53 -10.01 23.60
CA ALA A 149 9.82 -8.77 23.96
C ALA A 149 8.41 -9.06 24.50
N THR A 150 7.67 -9.96 23.83
CA THR A 150 6.32 -10.36 24.26
C THR A 150 6.34 -10.96 25.67
N GLN A 151 7.29 -11.85 25.95
CA GLN A 151 7.43 -12.44 27.28
C GLN A 151 7.75 -11.40 28.36
N THR A 152 8.62 -10.44 28.04
CA THR A 152 8.99 -9.36 28.98
C THR A 152 7.82 -8.41 29.22
N ILE A 153 7.05 -8.07 28.17
CA ILE A 153 5.83 -7.26 28.31
C ILE A 153 4.80 -7.95 29.20
N GLU A 154 4.57 -9.25 29.04
CA GLU A 154 3.62 -9.97 29.90
C GLU A 154 4.08 -9.99 31.36
N ALA A 155 5.37 -10.12 31.62
CA ALA A 155 5.93 -10.04 32.96
C ALA A 155 5.78 -8.62 33.54
N ALA A 156 6.04 -7.59 32.75
CA ALA A 156 5.85 -6.19 33.14
C ALA A 156 4.39 -5.89 33.47
N ARG A 157 3.45 -6.34 32.61
CA ARG A 157 2.01 -6.19 32.85
C ARG A 157 1.53 -6.88 34.13
N ALA A 158 2.00 -8.10 34.37
CA ALA A 158 1.67 -8.84 35.59
C ALA A 158 2.13 -8.14 36.88
N ALA A 159 3.11 -7.25 36.79
CA ALA A 159 3.61 -6.44 37.90
C ALA A 159 2.82 -5.14 38.11
N GLN A 160 2.00 -4.73 37.15
CA GLN A 160 1.20 -3.50 37.19
C GLN A 160 -0.23 -3.76 37.69
N SER A 161 -0.90 -2.68 38.11
CA SER A 161 -2.34 -2.75 38.39
C SER A 161 -3.13 -2.79 37.08
N PRO A 162 -4.07 -3.71 36.90
CA PRO A 162 -4.86 -3.79 35.69
C PRO A 162 -5.58 -2.47 35.37
N GLY A 163 -5.47 -2.00 34.15
CA GLY A 163 -6.05 -0.74 33.68
C GLY A 163 -5.30 0.52 34.14
N SER A 164 -4.14 0.38 34.80
CA SER A 164 -3.24 1.52 35.04
C SER A 164 -2.65 2.04 33.72
N GLN A 165 -2.11 3.24 33.73
CA GLN A 165 -1.41 3.82 32.58
C GLN A 165 -0.30 2.87 32.09
N ALA A 166 0.53 2.37 33.01
CA ALA A 166 1.62 1.44 32.69
C ALA A 166 1.12 0.11 32.08
N ASP A 167 0.04 -0.50 32.61
CA ASP A 167 -0.57 -1.68 32.02
C ASP A 167 -1.11 -1.42 30.62
N THR A 168 -1.75 -0.25 30.43
CA THR A 168 -2.30 0.16 29.13
C THR A 168 -1.20 0.43 28.11
N CYS A 169 -0.08 1.06 28.51
CA CYS A 169 1.08 1.22 27.64
C CYS A 169 1.66 -0.13 27.19
N MET A 170 1.78 -1.06 28.12
CA MET A 170 2.27 -2.42 27.77
C MET A 170 1.28 -3.16 26.85
N LEU A 171 -0.02 -2.88 26.93
CA LEU A 171 -1.01 -3.37 25.95
C LEU A 171 -0.75 -2.79 24.55
N ILE A 172 -0.43 -1.50 24.45
CA ILE A 172 -0.11 -0.87 23.16
C ILE A 172 1.12 -1.55 22.54
N ASN A 173 2.19 -1.72 23.32
CA ASN A 173 3.41 -2.40 22.88
C ASN A 173 3.15 -3.85 22.45
N ARG A 174 2.35 -4.57 23.20
CA ARG A 174 1.93 -5.91 22.82
C ARG A 174 1.19 -5.92 21.49
N GLY A 175 0.23 -5.04 21.30
CA GLY A 175 -0.51 -4.91 20.05
C GLY A 175 0.39 -4.59 18.86
N LEU A 176 1.42 -3.75 19.06
CA LEU A 176 2.42 -3.46 18.05
C LEU A 176 3.23 -4.71 17.67
N LEU A 177 3.65 -5.53 18.64
CA LEU A 177 4.35 -6.78 18.35
C LEU A 177 3.46 -7.81 17.66
N GLU A 178 2.19 -7.91 18.05
CA GLU A 178 1.19 -8.76 17.39
C GLU A 178 1.02 -8.35 15.92
N HIS A 179 0.95 -7.03 15.65
CA HIS A 179 0.95 -6.48 14.29
C HIS A 179 2.21 -6.86 13.50
N ARG A 180 3.40 -6.71 14.07
CA ARG A 180 4.67 -7.09 13.41
C ARG A 180 4.75 -8.58 13.11
N LEU A 181 4.12 -9.43 13.91
CA LEU A 181 3.98 -10.86 13.65
C LEU A 181 2.91 -11.18 12.59
N GLY A 182 2.22 -10.18 12.06
CA GLY A 182 1.10 -10.35 11.15
C GLY A 182 -0.14 -10.97 11.80
N ARG A 183 -0.26 -10.85 13.14
CA ARG A 183 -1.44 -11.27 13.90
C ARG A 183 -2.38 -10.10 14.09
N GLU A 184 -2.89 -9.58 12.98
CA GLU A 184 -3.71 -8.36 12.95
C GLU A 184 -4.99 -8.50 13.79
N ASP A 185 -5.55 -9.70 13.85
CA ASP A 185 -6.68 -10.07 14.69
C ASP A 185 -6.42 -9.80 16.18
N LEU A 186 -5.31 -10.31 16.67
CA LEU A 186 -4.91 -10.12 18.07
C LEU A 186 -4.53 -8.66 18.32
N ALA A 187 -3.78 -8.05 17.41
CA ALA A 187 -3.41 -6.65 17.51
C ALA A 187 -4.62 -5.72 17.67
N ILE A 188 -5.68 -5.92 16.86
CA ILE A 188 -6.92 -5.14 16.98
C ILE A 188 -7.57 -5.35 18.35
N VAL A 189 -7.70 -6.58 18.81
CA VAL A 189 -8.32 -6.88 20.11
C VAL A 189 -7.53 -6.20 21.25
N THR A 190 -6.21 -6.40 21.25
CA THR A 190 -5.31 -5.85 22.26
C THR A 190 -5.32 -4.31 22.26
N LEU A 191 -5.21 -3.69 21.07
CA LEU A 191 -5.21 -2.24 20.93
C LEU A 191 -6.59 -1.62 21.19
N THR A 192 -7.68 -2.28 20.83
CA THR A 192 -9.04 -1.84 21.19
C THR A 192 -9.25 -1.89 22.70
N GLN A 193 -8.68 -2.88 23.39
CA GLN A 193 -8.69 -2.94 24.84
C GLN A 193 -7.93 -1.74 25.45
N ALA A 194 -6.73 -1.44 24.95
CA ALA A 194 -5.93 -0.29 25.38
C ALA A 194 -6.66 1.05 25.13
N TYR A 195 -7.22 1.21 23.95
CA TYR A 195 -8.00 2.39 23.54
C TYR A 195 -9.22 2.63 24.45
N ARG A 196 -9.96 1.57 24.78
CA ARG A 196 -11.11 1.66 25.69
C ARG A 196 -10.70 1.89 27.14
N ALA A 197 -9.61 1.27 27.61
CA ALA A 197 -9.12 1.42 28.97
C ALA A 197 -8.65 2.85 29.27
N SER A 198 -8.10 3.54 28.26
CA SER A 198 -7.62 4.92 28.37
C SER A 198 -8.70 5.97 28.09
N SER A 199 -9.86 5.58 27.53
CA SER A 199 -10.92 6.50 27.13
C SER A 199 -11.58 7.18 28.34
N GLY A 200 -11.80 8.50 28.23
CA GLY A 200 -12.54 9.30 29.23
C GLY A 200 -11.75 9.67 30.49
N SER A 201 -10.46 9.40 30.53
CA SER A 201 -9.56 9.80 31.62
C SER A 201 -8.59 10.86 31.14
N GLU A 202 -8.65 12.06 31.70
CA GLU A 202 -7.71 13.14 31.40
C GLU A 202 -6.25 12.74 31.72
N ALA A 203 -6.05 12.00 32.82
CA ALA A 203 -4.72 11.48 33.20
C ALA A 203 -4.17 10.44 32.21
N MET A 204 -5.00 9.85 31.37
CA MET A 204 -4.61 8.85 30.37
C MET A 204 -4.77 9.36 28.92
N ALA A 205 -5.00 10.65 28.72
CA ALA A 205 -5.29 11.21 27.40
C ALA A 205 -4.15 10.97 26.41
N GLU A 206 -2.89 11.09 26.83
CA GLU A 206 -1.72 10.79 26.00
C GLU A 206 -1.65 9.29 25.64
N THR A 207 -1.83 8.41 26.61
CA THR A 207 -1.90 6.95 26.37
C THR A 207 -3.05 6.58 25.43
N HIS A 208 -4.19 7.28 25.54
CA HIS A 208 -5.33 7.11 24.64
C HIS A 208 -4.95 7.46 23.19
N ASN A 209 -4.26 8.57 23.00
CA ASN A 209 -3.80 8.98 21.67
C ASN A 209 -2.74 8.04 21.09
N MET A 210 -1.87 7.48 21.90
CA MET A 210 -0.94 6.43 21.47
C MET A 210 -1.68 5.16 21.02
N ALA A 211 -2.70 4.75 21.76
CA ALA A 211 -3.54 3.61 21.39
C ALA A 211 -4.29 3.87 20.08
N ALA A 212 -4.84 5.07 19.89
CA ALA A 212 -5.51 5.49 18.66
C ALA A 212 -4.56 5.47 17.46
N ASP A 213 -3.35 5.98 17.62
CA ASP A 213 -2.34 6.03 16.57
C ASP A 213 -1.87 4.64 16.13
N THR A 214 -1.56 3.77 17.13
CA THR A 214 -1.15 2.39 16.85
C THR A 214 -2.30 1.61 16.20
N LEU A 215 -3.53 1.79 16.67
CA LEU A 215 -4.72 1.18 16.08
C LEU A 215 -4.97 1.70 14.64
N SER A 216 -4.78 3.01 14.39
CA SER A 216 -4.83 3.58 13.04
C SER A 216 -3.83 2.91 12.10
N THR A 217 -2.62 2.63 12.59
CA THR A 217 -1.59 1.93 11.83
C THR A 217 -2.02 0.51 11.46
N VAL A 218 -2.60 -0.23 12.39
CA VAL A 218 -3.12 -1.58 12.13
C VAL A 218 -4.30 -1.54 11.15
N MET A 219 -5.25 -0.61 11.33
CA MET A 219 -6.37 -0.43 10.40
C MET A 219 -5.89 -0.10 8.97
N ARG A 220 -4.86 0.75 8.85
CA ARG A 220 -4.22 1.08 7.58
C ARG A 220 -3.60 -0.16 6.91
N SER A 221 -2.89 -1.01 7.65
CA SER A 221 -2.29 -2.24 7.12
C SER A 221 -3.34 -3.23 6.62
N MET A 222 -4.50 -3.24 7.25
CA MET A 222 -5.64 -4.06 6.85
C MET A 222 -6.45 -3.50 5.67
N GLY A 223 -6.14 -2.28 5.22
CA GLY A 223 -6.88 -1.59 4.16
C GLY A 223 -8.18 -0.92 4.61
N ASP A 224 -8.46 -0.87 5.91
CA ASP A 224 -9.59 -0.08 6.44
C ASP A 224 -9.17 1.38 6.61
N TYR A 225 -8.97 2.02 5.46
CA TYR A 225 -8.50 3.41 5.41
C TYR A 225 -9.48 4.40 6.03
N SER A 226 -10.77 4.08 6.05
CA SER A 226 -11.79 4.97 6.64
C SER A 226 -11.66 5.04 8.15
N GLN A 227 -11.50 3.91 8.82
CA GLN A 227 -11.25 3.87 10.26
C GLN A 227 -9.87 4.43 10.62
N ALA A 228 -8.85 4.08 9.82
CA ALA A 228 -7.51 4.64 9.99
C ALA A 228 -7.50 6.17 9.92
N LEU A 229 -8.22 6.79 8.97
CA LEU A 229 -8.34 8.24 8.87
C LEU A 229 -9.11 8.86 10.05
N ALA A 230 -10.15 8.19 10.57
CA ALA A 230 -10.91 8.67 11.70
C ALA A 230 -10.07 8.73 12.99
N LEU A 231 -9.36 7.63 13.31
CA LEU A 231 -8.45 7.56 14.45
C LEU A 231 -7.27 8.54 14.32
N ASN A 232 -6.71 8.67 13.12
CA ASN A 232 -5.66 9.64 12.87
C ASN A 232 -6.17 11.09 12.96
N GLN A 233 -7.44 11.37 12.63
CA GLN A 233 -8.03 12.70 12.81
C GLN A 233 -8.17 13.05 14.29
N GLU A 234 -8.63 12.11 15.12
CA GLU A 234 -8.73 12.27 16.57
C GLU A 234 -7.37 12.67 17.16
N LYS A 235 -6.30 11.98 16.76
CA LYS A 235 -4.94 12.31 17.17
C LYS A 235 -4.50 13.70 16.69
N ILE A 236 -4.77 14.08 15.44
CA ILE A 236 -4.45 15.41 14.90
C ILE A 236 -5.16 16.52 15.67
N ASP A 237 -6.42 16.29 16.02
CA ASP A 237 -7.20 17.28 16.78
C ASP A 237 -6.62 17.48 18.18
N TRP A 238 -6.27 16.39 18.86
CA TRP A 238 -5.62 16.43 20.16
C TRP A 238 -4.24 17.09 20.11
N ASP A 239 -3.37 16.68 19.16
CA ASP A 239 -2.03 17.25 18.96
C ASP A 239 -2.10 18.77 18.69
N THR A 240 -3.14 19.20 17.96
CA THR A 240 -3.38 20.61 17.64
C THR A 240 -3.77 21.39 18.86
N GLU A 241 -4.66 20.86 19.70
CA GLU A 241 -5.15 21.49 20.93
C GLU A 241 -4.02 21.63 21.98
N HIS A 242 -3.12 20.64 22.05
CA HIS A 242 -2.02 20.62 23.04
C HIS A 242 -0.71 21.21 22.50
N GLY A 243 -0.69 21.70 21.26
CA GLY A 243 0.50 22.31 20.65
C GLY A 243 1.66 21.34 20.43
N ALA A 244 1.36 20.04 20.31
CA ALA A 244 2.35 18.96 20.17
C ALA A 244 2.92 18.93 18.74
N SER A 245 3.74 19.91 18.38
CA SER A 245 4.20 20.15 17.00
C SER A 245 4.90 18.96 16.36
N MET A 246 5.70 18.19 17.12
CA MET A 246 6.37 17.00 16.60
C MET A 246 5.36 15.88 16.33
N SER A 247 4.51 15.56 17.30
CA SER A 247 3.44 14.59 17.14
C SER A 247 2.52 14.95 15.98
N LEU A 248 2.19 16.24 15.82
CA LEU A 248 1.38 16.75 14.73
C LEU A 248 2.07 16.56 13.35
N SER A 249 3.39 16.76 13.27
CA SER A 249 4.16 16.44 12.05
C SER A 249 3.99 14.97 11.66
N VAL A 250 4.17 14.08 12.63
CA VAL A 250 4.03 12.62 12.42
C VAL A 250 2.59 12.25 12.04
N SER A 251 1.59 12.76 12.76
CA SER A 251 0.18 12.47 12.49
C SER A 251 -0.25 12.93 11.08
N ARG A 252 0.23 14.10 10.64
CA ARG A 252 0.02 14.60 9.26
C ARG A 252 0.73 13.73 8.22
N PHE A 253 1.95 13.30 8.52
CA PHE A 253 2.67 12.37 7.65
C PHE A 253 1.92 11.04 7.49
N MET A 254 1.41 10.47 8.59
CA MET A 254 0.61 9.25 8.56
C MET A 254 -0.69 9.43 7.76
N ARG A 255 -1.36 10.58 7.89
CA ARG A 255 -2.52 10.92 7.07
C ARG A 255 -2.19 10.93 5.59
N GLY A 256 -1.06 11.53 5.23
CA GLY A 256 -0.55 11.51 3.85
C GLY A 256 -0.32 10.09 3.34
N GLN A 257 0.24 9.21 4.16
CA GLN A 257 0.43 7.80 3.83
C GLN A 257 -0.90 7.07 3.56
N ILE A 258 -1.90 7.29 4.40
CA ILE A 258 -3.24 6.68 4.20
C ILE A 258 -3.86 7.18 2.90
N LEU A 259 -3.82 8.50 2.65
CA LEU A 259 -4.35 9.10 1.43
C LEU A 259 -3.64 8.59 0.16
N LYS A 260 -2.31 8.40 0.24
CA LYS A 260 -1.52 7.79 -0.85
C LYS A 260 -2.01 6.37 -1.16
N LEU A 261 -2.26 5.55 -0.14
CA LEU A 261 -2.78 4.19 -0.31
C LEU A 261 -4.19 4.15 -0.92
N MET A 262 -4.98 5.19 -0.68
CA MET A 262 -6.28 5.38 -1.32
C MET A 262 -6.18 5.89 -2.77
N GLY A 263 -4.97 6.17 -3.28
CA GLY A 263 -4.74 6.77 -4.59
C GLY A 263 -5.02 8.28 -4.67
N ASN A 264 -5.28 8.92 -3.53
CA ASN A 264 -5.45 10.37 -3.45
C ASN A 264 -4.08 11.04 -3.29
N TYR A 265 -3.32 11.07 -4.38
CA TYR A 265 -1.94 11.58 -4.36
C TYR A 265 -1.87 13.10 -4.10
N ASP A 266 -2.80 13.88 -4.63
CA ASP A 266 -2.84 15.33 -4.37
C ASP A 266 -3.13 15.63 -2.89
N GLY A 267 -4.08 14.92 -2.29
CA GLY A 267 -4.35 14.99 -0.86
C GLY A 267 -3.15 14.55 -0.01
N ALA A 268 -2.47 13.49 -0.44
CA ALA A 268 -1.27 12.99 0.23
C ALA A 268 -0.14 14.04 0.19
N ILE A 269 0.13 14.64 -0.95
CA ILE A 269 1.13 15.73 -1.11
C ILE A 269 0.82 16.88 -0.15
N ALA A 270 -0.44 17.31 -0.08
CA ALA A 270 -0.84 18.40 0.80
C ALA A 270 -0.57 18.09 2.29
N GLU A 271 -0.84 16.86 2.73
CA GLU A 271 -0.56 16.46 4.12
C GLU A 271 0.94 16.28 4.38
N PHE A 272 1.71 15.72 3.45
CA PHE A 272 3.17 15.64 3.56
C PHE A 272 3.83 17.02 3.59
N GLN A 273 3.32 18.00 2.83
CA GLN A 273 3.78 19.40 2.89
C GLN A 273 3.53 20.04 4.25
N LYS A 274 2.37 19.76 4.88
CA LYS A 274 2.08 20.21 6.24
C LYS A 274 3.05 19.58 7.24
N ALA A 275 3.25 18.25 7.17
CA ALA A 275 4.22 17.53 8.00
C ALA A 275 5.63 18.16 7.85
N ARG A 276 6.07 18.34 6.60
CA ARG A 276 7.35 19.00 6.30
C ARG A 276 7.47 20.40 6.92
N SER A 277 6.41 21.18 6.89
CA SER A 277 6.45 22.54 7.47
C SER A 277 6.66 22.51 8.98
N PHE A 278 6.07 21.55 9.69
CA PHE A 278 6.31 21.32 11.11
C PHE A 278 7.77 20.88 11.36
N SER A 279 8.26 19.88 10.61
CA SER A 279 9.65 19.43 10.72
C SER A 279 10.65 20.56 10.45
N VAL A 280 10.38 21.45 9.50
CA VAL A 280 11.21 22.65 9.26
C VAL A 280 11.22 23.57 10.48
N SER A 281 10.07 23.83 11.11
CA SER A 281 9.98 24.68 12.28
C SER A 281 10.68 24.10 13.51
N LEU A 282 10.77 22.76 13.58
CA LEU A 282 11.44 22.03 14.65
C LEU A 282 12.95 21.81 14.40
N GLY A 283 13.42 22.06 13.17
CA GLY A 283 14.79 21.72 12.75
C GLY A 283 15.01 20.22 12.51
N ASP A 284 13.93 19.43 12.45
CA ASP A 284 13.95 17.99 12.22
C ASP A 284 14.32 17.67 10.77
N GLN A 285 15.60 17.40 10.52
CA GLN A 285 16.12 17.10 9.19
C GLN A 285 15.57 15.77 8.66
N GLN A 286 15.38 14.78 9.52
CA GLN A 286 14.86 13.47 9.11
C GLN A 286 13.41 13.57 8.65
N GLY A 287 12.54 14.22 9.42
CA GLY A 287 11.15 14.43 9.03
C GLY A 287 11.01 15.22 7.73
N ILE A 288 11.88 16.21 7.48
CA ILE A 288 11.96 16.92 6.19
C ILE A 288 12.27 15.93 5.07
N ALA A 289 13.28 15.07 5.25
CA ALA A 289 13.71 14.13 4.22
C ALA A 289 12.63 13.07 3.92
N PHE A 290 11.97 12.54 4.94
CA PHE A 290 10.85 11.61 4.77
C PHE A 290 9.68 12.26 4.04
N ALA A 291 9.31 13.48 4.40
CA ALA A 291 8.24 14.20 3.72
C ALA A 291 8.60 14.45 2.25
N ASP A 292 9.80 14.93 1.95
CA ASP A 292 10.30 15.16 0.58
C ASP A 292 10.32 13.86 -0.23
N GLN A 293 10.74 12.74 0.36
CA GLN A 293 10.73 11.42 -0.28
C GLN A 293 9.30 10.99 -0.66
N ARG A 294 8.33 11.15 0.24
CA ARG A 294 6.93 10.76 -0.03
C ARG A 294 6.23 11.72 -1.00
N ILE A 295 6.55 12.99 -0.97
CA ILE A 295 6.09 13.96 -1.98
C ILE A 295 6.67 13.59 -3.36
N CYS A 296 7.98 13.26 -3.42
CA CYS A 296 8.61 12.78 -4.65
C CYS A 296 7.89 11.55 -5.20
N GLU A 297 7.64 10.54 -4.37
CA GLU A 297 6.91 9.33 -4.75
C GLU A 297 5.51 9.66 -5.30
N ALA A 298 4.75 10.49 -4.62
CA ALA A 298 3.41 10.88 -5.05
C ALA A 298 3.43 11.65 -6.39
N HIS A 299 4.42 12.52 -6.61
CA HIS A 299 4.60 13.20 -7.89
C HIS A 299 4.95 12.23 -9.04
N ILE A 300 5.72 11.16 -8.75
CA ILE A 300 6.00 10.12 -9.75
C ILE A 300 4.69 9.43 -10.15
N GLU A 301 3.83 9.09 -9.19
CA GLU A 301 2.53 8.45 -9.46
C GLU A 301 1.60 9.34 -10.30
N LEU A 302 1.67 10.65 -10.12
CA LEU A 302 0.96 11.64 -10.94
C LEU A 302 1.61 11.91 -12.30
N GLY A 303 2.76 11.29 -12.61
CA GLY A 303 3.51 11.55 -13.84
C GLY A 303 4.23 12.92 -13.84
N GLN A 304 4.32 13.59 -12.73
CA GLN A 304 4.92 14.92 -12.56
C GLN A 304 6.43 14.80 -12.25
N LEU A 305 7.22 14.39 -13.25
CA LEU A 305 8.62 14.01 -13.05
C LEU A 305 9.52 15.16 -12.62
N ALA A 306 9.30 16.38 -13.10
CA ALA A 306 10.17 17.52 -12.74
C ALA A 306 9.97 17.98 -11.27
N PRO A 307 8.76 18.10 -10.72
CA PRO A 307 8.58 18.23 -9.28
C PRO A 307 9.17 17.06 -8.49
N ALA A 308 8.92 15.82 -8.90
CA ALA A 308 9.46 14.64 -8.24
C ALA A 308 10.99 14.69 -8.13
N GLN A 309 11.68 15.08 -9.18
CA GLN A 309 13.14 15.18 -9.19
C GLN A 309 13.68 16.16 -8.14
N ARG A 310 13.02 17.31 -7.96
CA ARG A 310 13.42 18.30 -6.97
C ARG A 310 13.28 17.76 -5.54
N GLU A 311 12.12 17.16 -5.23
CA GLU A 311 11.86 16.65 -3.89
C GLU A 311 12.75 15.44 -3.57
N CYS A 312 12.95 14.51 -4.51
CA CYS A 312 13.90 13.41 -4.33
C CYS A 312 15.35 13.89 -4.13
N ALA A 313 15.78 14.93 -4.84
CA ALA A 313 17.11 15.50 -4.64
C ALA A 313 17.28 16.11 -3.24
N ASN A 314 16.26 16.75 -2.71
CA ASN A 314 16.27 17.28 -1.33
C ASN A 314 16.39 16.13 -0.32
N ALA A 315 15.58 15.09 -0.45
CA ALA A 315 15.63 13.92 0.42
C ALA A 315 17.00 13.24 0.38
N LEU A 316 17.57 13.00 -0.80
CA LEU A 316 18.89 12.40 -0.98
C LEU A 316 20.00 13.22 -0.31
N ARG A 317 19.95 14.53 -0.41
CA ARG A 317 20.96 15.43 0.22
C ARG A 317 20.98 15.27 1.74
N ILE A 318 19.87 14.93 2.35
CA ILE A 318 19.76 14.72 3.80
C ILE A 318 20.13 13.28 4.13
N PHE A 319 19.53 12.29 3.48
CA PHE A 319 19.80 10.88 3.73
C PHE A 319 21.25 10.46 3.45
N SER A 320 21.94 11.12 2.50
CA SER A 320 23.37 10.86 2.26
C SER A 320 24.29 11.21 3.44
N LYS A 321 23.79 11.97 4.42
CA LYS A 321 24.51 12.33 5.65
C LYS A 321 23.99 11.55 6.87
N SER A 322 22.92 10.78 6.70
CA SER A 322 22.33 9.93 7.73
C SER A 322 22.94 8.52 7.65
N PRO A 323 23.07 7.81 8.77
CA PRO A 323 23.47 6.41 8.77
C PRO A 323 22.39 5.46 8.23
N SER A 324 21.16 5.93 7.97
CA SER A 324 20.08 5.11 7.42
C SER A 324 20.37 4.69 5.98
N ALA A 325 20.65 3.40 5.80
CA ALA A 325 20.92 2.83 4.48
C ALA A 325 19.62 2.64 3.67
N ASP A 326 18.54 2.24 4.31
CA ASP A 326 17.28 1.89 3.66
C ASP A 326 16.59 3.10 3.01
N SER A 327 16.44 4.21 3.74
CA SER A 327 15.81 5.42 3.21
C SER A 327 16.62 6.06 2.08
N LEU A 328 17.97 6.02 2.19
CA LEU A 328 18.85 6.46 1.11
C LEU A 328 18.61 5.63 -0.15
N LYS A 329 18.63 4.31 -0.02
CA LYS A 329 18.50 3.39 -1.15
C LYS A 329 17.10 3.43 -1.77
N GLU A 330 16.04 3.51 -0.95
CA GLU A 330 14.67 3.70 -1.45
C GLU A 330 14.58 4.99 -2.30
N THR A 331 15.16 6.09 -1.81
CA THR A 331 15.15 7.36 -2.56
C THR A 331 15.95 7.27 -3.87
N GLN A 332 17.05 6.51 -3.90
CA GLN A 332 17.80 6.23 -5.13
C GLN A 332 16.96 5.42 -6.13
N VAL A 333 16.13 4.48 -5.68
CA VAL A 333 15.17 3.77 -6.54
C VAL A 333 14.16 4.74 -7.13
N LEU A 334 13.60 5.65 -6.32
CA LEU A 334 12.68 6.69 -6.83
C LEU A 334 13.35 7.57 -7.87
N GLN A 335 14.61 7.94 -7.67
CA GLN A 335 15.37 8.72 -8.64
C GLN A 335 15.60 7.97 -9.96
N ALA A 336 15.89 6.67 -9.90
CA ALA A 336 16.00 5.85 -11.11
C ALA A 336 14.66 5.77 -11.87
N ARG A 337 13.52 5.69 -11.15
CA ARG A 337 12.19 5.77 -11.76
C ARG A 337 11.98 7.09 -12.52
N ILE A 338 12.42 8.19 -11.96
CA ILE A 338 12.34 9.52 -12.60
C ILE A 338 13.19 9.54 -13.88
N PHE A 339 14.42 9.04 -13.85
CA PHE A 339 15.27 8.97 -15.05
C PHE A 339 14.67 8.08 -16.13
N LEU A 340 14.09 6.95 -15.77
CA LEU A 340 13.33 6.12 -16.70
C LEU A 340 12.16 6.88 -17.33
N GLY A 341 11.44 7.64 -16.54
CA GLY A 341 10.32 8.47 -17.01
C GLY A 341 10.77 9.59 -17.95
N PHE A 342 11.95 10.14 -17.76
CA PHE A 342 12.58 11.11 -18.67
C PHE A 342 13.17 10.48 -19.94
N GLY A 343 13.18 9.14 -20.05
CA GLY A 343 13.76 8.44 -21.20
C GLY A 343 15.27 8.25 -21.12
N HIS A 344 15.84 8.20 -19.92
CA HIS A 344 17.25 7.92 -19.65
C HIS A 344 17.45 6.57 -18.95
N PRO A 345 17.15 5.44 -19.63
CA PRO A 345 17.25 4.12 -19.04
C PRO A 345 18.69 3.69 -18.72
N ASP A 346 19.66 4.23 -19.43
CA ASP A 346 21.08 4.03 -19.18
C ASP A 346 21.51 4.56 -17.82
N VAL A 347 21.08 5.76 -17.48
CA VAL A 347 21.34 6.39 -16.18
C VAL A 347 20.66 5.60 -15.06
N ALA A 348 19.40 5.24 -15.25
CA ALA A 348 18.65 4.45 -14.28
C ALA A 348 19.30 3.08 -14.03
N LEU A 349 19.77 2.41 -15.08
CA LEU A 349 20.49 1.13 -14.98
C LEU A 349 21.78 1.27 -14.18
N ALA A 350 22.59 2.29 -14.51
CA ALA A 350 23.85 2.54 -13.81
C ALA A 350 23.63 2.78 -12.31
N MET A 351 22.60 3.56 -11.95
CA MET A 351 22.21 3.80 -10.55
C MET A 351 21.81 2.50 -9.85
N MET A 352 20.97 1.68 -10.47
CA MET A 352 20.52 0.43 -9.85
C MET A 352 21.67 -0.56 -9.66
N ASN A 353 22.60 -0.66 -10.60
CA ASN A 353 23.80 -1.47 -10.46
C ASN A 353 24.65 -0.98 -9.28
N GLN A 354 24.92 0.33 -9.21
CA GLN A 354 25.68 0.90 -8.11
C GLN A 354 25.07 0.60 -6.73
N VAL A 355 23.75 0.68 -6.62
CA VAL A 355 23.05 0.44 -5.35
C VAL A 355 23.09 -1.03 -4.98
N LEU A 356 22.95 -1.95 -5.94
CA LEU A 356 23.01 -3.40 -5.72
C LEU A 356 24.43 -3.89 -5.42
N ASP A 357 25.48 -3.30 -6.05
CA ASP A 357 26.87 -3.70 -5.86
C ASP A 357 27.45 -3.28 -4.50
N HIS A 358 26.90 -2.22 -3.88
CA HIS A 358 27.45 -1.61 -2.66
C HIS A 358 26.66 -1.96 -1.37
N GLY A 359 25.92 -3.06 -1.33
CA GLY A 359 25.32 -3.52 -0.06
C GLY A 359 23.92 -4.07 -0.16
N GLY A 360 23.76 -5.25 -0.72
CA GLY A 360 22.49 -5.97 -0.70
C GLY A 360 22.15 -6.61 0.66
N ASP A 361 23.16 -6.86 1.50
CA ASP A 361 22.98 -7.62 2.74
C ASP A 361 22.43 -6.78 3.90
N ASP A 362 22.67 -5.45 3.89
CA ASP A 362 22.21 -4.53 4.94
C ASP A 362 20.88 -3.82 4.59
N VAL A 363 20.18 -4.25 3.54
CA VAL A 363 18.97 -3.60 3.03
C VAL A 363 17.77 -4.54 3.13
N SER A 364 16.63 -3.98 3.47
CA SER A 364 15.40 -4.77 3.55
C SER A 364 15.11 -5.50 2.22
N PRO A 365 14.71 -6.79 2.27
CA PRO A 365 14.44 -7.60 1.07
C PRO A 365 13.46 -6.96 0.09
N ARG A 366 12.58 -6.12 0.60
CA ARG A 366 11.59 -5.37 -0.17
C ARG A 366 12.24 -4.30 -1.07
N ILE A 367 13.18 -3.53 -0.53
CA ILE A 367 13.88 -2.49 -1.29
C ILE A 367 14.73 -3.17 -2.37
N VAL A 368 15.41 -4.28 -2.00
CA VAL A 368 16.16 -5.08 -2.96
C VAL A 368 15.26 -5.62 -4.09
N GLY A 369 14.06 -6.10 -3.77
CA GLY A 369 13.08 -6.50 -4.77
C GLY A 369 12.70 -5.36 -5.72
N SER A 370 12.41 -4.17 -5.17
CA SER A 370 12.12 -2.97 -5.97
C SER A 370 13.28 -2.57 -6.89
N MET A 371 14.53 -2.72 -6.43
CA MET A 371 15.70 -2.48 -7.27
C MET A 371 15.74 -3.40 -8.49
N TYR A 372 15.50 -4.69 -8.32
CA TYR A 372 15.44 -5.64 -9.44
C TYR A 372 14.29 -5.31 -10.40
N GLU A 373 13.12 -4.93 -9.89
CA GLU A 373 12.01 -4.50 -10.75
C GLU A 373 12.40 -3.33 -11.66
N TRP A 374 12.97 -2.28 -11.08
CA TRP A 374 13.31 -1.08 -11.84
C TRP A 374 14.54 -1.26 -12.69
N ARG A 375 15.49 -2.11 -12.31
CA ARG A 375 16.61 -2.53 -13.16
C ARG A 375 16.13 -3.34 -14.37
N ALA A 376 15.19 -4.25 -14.17
CA ALA A 376 14.55 -4.98 -15.26
C ALA A 376 13.90 -4.05 -16.28
N ARG A 377 13.19 -3.02 -15.82
CA ARG A 377 12.55 -2.01 -16.69
C ARG A 377 13.58 -1.19 -17.46
N ALA A 378 14.70 -0.82 -16.84
CA ALA A 378 15.80 -0.12 -17.47
C ALA A 378 16.49 -0.99 -18.53
N ASN A 379 16.80 -2.24 -18.19
CA ASN A 379 17.36 -3.23 -19.12
C ASN A 379 16.42 -3.49 -20.31
N PHE A 380 15.11 -3.60 -20.06
CA PHE A 380 14.12 -3.76 -21.12
C PHE A 380 14.08 -2.58 -22.08
N ALA A 381 14.11 -1.34 -21.55
CA ALA A 381 14.15 -0.13 -22.37
C ALA A 381 15.43 -0.04 -23.21
N LEU A 382 16.56 -0.56 -22.72
CA LEU A 382 17.85 -0.65 -23.41
C LEU A 382 17.95 -1.87 -24.34
N ARG A 383 16.91 -2.72 -24.40
CA ARG A 383 16.87 -4.00 -25.16
C ARG A 383 17.81 -5.09 -24.63
N ASN A 384 18.27 -4.97 -23.41
CA ASN A 384 19.02 -6.01 -22.71
C ASN A 384 18.05 -7.07 -22.16
N TYR A 385 17.32 -7.75 -23.05
CA TYR A 385 16.18 -8.61 -22.68
C TYR A 385 16.56 -9.78 -21.78
N LYS A 386 17.77 -10.31 -21.93
CA LYS A 386 18.29 -11.41 -21.10
C LYS A 386 18.41 -10.96 -19.65
N ASP A 387 19.02 -9.81 -19.44
CA ASP A 387 19.25 -9.26 -18.11
C ASP A 387 17.93 -8.75 -17.49
N ALA A 388 17.07 -8.15 -18.30
CA ALA A 388 15.73 -7.76 -17.87
C ALA A 388 14.90 -8.97 -17.39
N TYR A 389 15.02 -10.11 -18.07
CA TYR A 389 14.34 -11.34 -17.67
C TYR A 389 14.92 -11.92 -16.37
N ALA A 390 16.24 -11.94 -16.23
CA ALA A 390 16.90 -12.41 -15.01
C ALA A 390 16.51 -11.55 -13.79
N ASP A 391 16.50 -10.23 -13.95
CA ASP A 391 16.06 -9.29 -12.92
C ASP A 391 14.58 -9.48 -12.56
N LEU A 392 13.73 -9.71 -13.56
CA LEU A 392 12.30 -9.97 -13.33
C LEU A 392 12.07 -11.28 -12.58
N GLN A 393 12.86 -12.33 -12.85
CA GLN A 393 12.80 -13.58 -12.10
C GLN A 393 13.18 -13.36 -10.63
N GLU A 394 14.24 -12.60 -10.38
CA GLU A 394 14.68 -12.29 -9.02
C GLU A 394 13.64 -11.44 -8.27
N TYR A 395 13.07 -10.43 -8.95
CA TYR A 395 11.94 -9.67 -8.42
C TYR A 395 10.76 -10.58 -8.06
N VAL A 396 10.31 -11.44 -8.99
CA VAL A 396 9.16 -12.34 -8.77
C VAL A 396 9.44 -13.28 -7.60
N THR A 397 10.66 -13.83 -7.50
CA THR A 397 11.05 -14.73 -6.40
C THR A 397 10.93 -14.01 -5.05
N ARG A 398 11.46 -12.79 -4.94
CA ARG A 398 11.40 -11.98 -3.72
C ARG A 398 9.97 -11.48 -3.44
N PHE A 399 9.25 -11.12 -4.49
CA PHE A 399 7.86 -10.65 -4.41
C PHE A 399 6.90 -11.76 -3.98
N THR A 400 7.05 -12.98 -4.51
CA THR A 400 6.19 -14.12 -4.12
C THR A 400 6.40 -14.49 -2.67
N THR A 401 7.67 -14.53 -2.20
CA THR A 401 7.98 -14.81 -0.79
C THR A 401 7.38 -13.75 0.16
N ALA A 402 7.49 -12.49 -0.20
CA ALA A 402 6.90 -11.40 0.57
C ALA A 402 5.36 -11.39 0.50
N ASN A 403 4.80 -11.70 -0.67
CA ASN A 403 3.36 -11.67 -0.92
C ASN A 403 2.62 -12.89 -0.35
N ASP A 404 3.28 -14.04 -0.28
CA ASP A 404 2.70 -15.22 0.38
C ASP A 404 2.57 -14.99 1.89
N ALA A 405 3.54 -14.35 2.52
CA ALA A 405 3.45 -13.92 3.90
C ALA A 405 2.31 -12.91 4.13
N GLU A 406 2.06 -12.02 3.18
CA GLU A 406 0.98 -11.03 3.25
C GLU A 406 -0.39 -11.64 2.96
N ARG A 407 -0.50 -12.55 1.99
CA ARG A 407 -1.73 -13.32 1.75
C ARG A 407 -2.13 -14.16 2.96
N ILE A 408 -1.15 -14.76 3.63
CA ILE A 408 -1.37 -15.50 4.87
C ILE A 408 -1.86 -14.54 5.96
N ARG A 409 -1.27 -13.34 6.08
CA ARG A 409 -1.70 -12.29 7.02
C ARG A 409 -3.11 -11.80 6.74
N GLN A 410 -3.43 -11.46 5.49
CA GLN A 410 -4.76 -10.97 5.10
C GLN A 410 -5.83 -12.06 5.21
N ALA A 411 -5.51 -13.30 4.86
CA ALA A 411 -6.41 -14.44 5.06
C ALA A 411 -6.63 -14.70 6.56
N GLY A 412 -5.59 -14.55 7.38
CA GLY A 412 -5.64 -14.60 8.83
C GLY A 412 -6.53 -13.49 9.39
N ALA A 413 -6.30 -12.24 8.99
CA ALA A 413 -7.05 -11.07 9.42
C ALA A 413 -8.54 -11.14 9.03
N LEU A 414 -8.83 -11.57 7.81
CA LEU A 414 -10.22 -11.76 7.35
C LEU A 414 -10.92 -12.88 8.14
N ARG A 415 -10.20 -13.97 8.41
CA ARG A 415 -10.69 -15.08 9.21
C ARG A 415 -10.97 -14.66 10.66
N ALA A 416 -10.08 -13.89 11.24
CA ALA A 416 -10.20 -13.36 12.58
C ALA A 416 -11.35 -12.36 12.73
N ARG A 417 -11.56 -11.49 11.74
CA ARG A 417 -12.71 -10.57 11.71
C ARG A 417 -14.03 -11.35 11.73
N PHE A 418 -14.12 -12.44 10.97
CA PHE A 418 -15.28 -13.34 11.01
C PHE A 418 -15.40 -14.09 12.34
N GLU A 419 -14.27 -14.46 12.96
CA GLU A 419 -14.27 -15.15 14.27
C GLU A 419 -14.63 -14.18 15.41
N THR A 420 -14.15 -12.95 15.37
CA THR A 420 -14.44 -11.93 16.40
C THR A 420 -15.89 -11.45 16.35
N ASP A 421 -16.43 -11.19 15.16
CA ASP A 421 -17.87 -10.86 15.01
C ASP A 421 -18.74 -12.05 15.43
N ARG A 422 -18.31 -13.26 15.12
CA ARG A 422 -18.98 -14.49 15.55
C ARG A 422 -18.87 -14.73 17.06
N GLU A 423 -17.75 -14.36 17.69
CA GLU A 423 -17.60 -14.43 19.14
C GLU A 423 -18.40 -13.33 19.87
N ILE A 424 -18.50 -12.14 19.31
CA ILE A 424 -19.35 -11.07 19.85
C ILE A 424 -20.84 -11.46 19.72
N GLU A 425 -21.28 -11.95 18.58
CA GLU A 425 -22.62 -12.50 18.41
C GLU A 425 -22.87 -13.73 19.30
N ARG A 426 -21.85 -14.61 19.42
CA ARG A 426 -21.90 -15.77 20.30
C ARG A 426 -21.98 -15.39 21.78
N ASN A 427 -21.22 -14.39 22.21
CA ASN A 427 -21.28 -13.89 23.59
C ASN A 427 -22.62 -13.18 23.88
N PHE A 428 -23.21 -12.51 22.91
CA PHE A 428 -24.57 -11.96 23.04
C PHE A 428 -25.66 -13.06 23.03
N SER A 429 -25.52 -14.07 22.17
CA SER A 429 -26.45 -15.21 22.16
C SER A 429 -26.30 -16.07 23.40
N LEU A 430 -25.04 -16.33 23.86
CA LEU A 430 -24.80 -17.06 25.11
C LEU A 430 -25.31 -16.32 26.34
N LYS A 431 -25.24 -15.00 26.41
CA LYS A 431 -25.82 -14.20 27.49
C LYS A 431 -27.34 -14.27 27.48
N ARG A 432 -27.97 -14.28 26.30
CA ARG A 432 -29.43 -14.50 26.15
C ARG A 432 -29.83 -15.93 26.48
N GLU A 433 -29.04 -16.91 26.03
CA GLU A 433 -29.31 -18.32 26.35
C GLU A 433 -29.14 -18.63 27.84
N LEU A 434 -28.13 -18.07 28.49
CA LEU A 434 -27.94 -18.18 29.96
C LEU A 434 -29.10 -17.55 30.74
N GLN A 435 -29.67 -16.46 30.27
CA GLN A 435 -30.88 -15.87 30.87
C GLN A 435 -32.11 -16.72 30.64
N ASN A 436 -32.26 -17.32 29.47
CA ASN A 436 -33.41 -18.18 29.14
C ASN A 436 -33.30 -19.60 29.76
N THR A 437 -32.08 -20.13 29.92
CA THR A 437 -31.87 -21.48 30.49
C THR A 437 -31.94 -21.48 32.02
N GLN A 438 -31.73 -20.37 32.71
CA GLN A 438 -32.04 -20.26 34.14
C GLN A 438 -33.54 -20.38 34.45
N GLU A 439 -34.39 -20.04 33.50
CA GLU A 439 -35.84 -20.17 33.66
C GLU A 439 -36.42 -21.52 33.22
N GLN A 440 -35.69 -22.27 32.38
CA GLN A 440 -36.24 -23.54 31.81
C GLN A 440 -35.51 -24.82 32.26
N SER A 441 -34.49 -24.73 33.12
CA SER A 441 -33.54 -25.83 33.39
C SER A 441 -34.10 -27.09 34.10
N ASN A 442 -35.33 -27.12 34.58
CA ASN A 442 -35.87 -28.24 35.39
C ASN A 442 -36.77 -29.25 34.66
N ARG A 443 -37.08 -29.09 33.38
CA ARG A 443 -38.03 -29.99 32.70
C ARG A 443 -37.57 -30.71 31.42
N GLN A 444 -36.35 -30.44 30.87
CA GLN A 444 -36.01 -30.94 29.54
C GLN A 444 -34.63 -31.69 29.41
N ALA A 445 -34.03 -32.10 30.48
CA ALA A 445 -32.67 -32.65 30.49
C ALA A 445 -32.48 -33.97 29.69
N GLN A 446 -33.49 -34.73 29.41
CA GLN A 446 -33.38 -35.99 28.66
C GLN A 446 -33.60 -35.86 27.15
N GLN A 447 -34.49 -34.97 26.70
CA GLN A 447 -34.70 -34.73 25.26
C GLN A 447 -33.57 -33.91 24.62
N LEU A 448 -32.88 -33.06 25.41
CA LEU A 448 -31.82 -32.19 24.92
C LEU A 448 -30.57 -32.95 24.43
N ARG A 449 -30.25 -34.10 25.02
CA ARG A 449 -29.03 -34.86 24.64
C ARG A 449 -29.10 -35.43 23.21
N TRP A 450 -30.24 -35.87 22.78
CA TRP A 450 -30.40 -36.40 21.41
C TRP A 450 -30.52 -35.29 20.36
N ASN A 451 -31.18 -34.20 20.69
CA ASN A 451 -31.30 -33.07 19.76
C ASN A 451 -29.95 -32.33 19.53
N THR A 452 -29.12 -32.25 20.57
CA THR A 452 -27.77 -31.65 20.40
C THR A 452 -26.85 -32.52 19.57
N VAL A 453 -26.91 -33.85 19.68
CA VAL A 453 -26.11 -34.74 18.84
C VAL A 453 -26.52 -34.63 17.36
N ILE A 454 -27.83 -34.58 17.10
CA ILE A 454 -28.36 -34.43 15.72
C ILE A 454 -28.03 -33.02 15.16
N ALA A 455 -28.08 -31.97 16.00
CA ALA A 455 -27.77 -30.60 15.58
C ALA A 455 -26.25 -30.44 15.25
N VAL A 456 -25.40 -31.06 16.07
CA VAL A 456 -23.94 -31.05 15.83
C VAL A 456 -23.59 -31.83 14.56
N ALA A 457 -24.20 -33.00 14.35
CA ALA A 457 -24.02 -33.77 13.13
C ALA A 457 -24.55 -33.02 11.89
N GLY A 458 -25.69 -32.33 12.01
CA GLY A 458 -26.26 -31.49 10.94
C GLY A 458 -25.39 -30.27 10.61
N ILE A 459 -24.82 -29.63 11.65
CA ILE A 459 -23.91 -28.49 11.47
C ILE A 459 -22.62 -28.92 10.76
N TRP A 460 -22.06 -30.08 11.10
CA TRP A 460 -20.89 -30.63 10.42
C TRP A 460 -21.17 -30.98 8.96
N ILE A 461 -22.35 -31.52 8.66
CA ILE A 461 -22.77 -31.81 7.28
C ILE A 461 -22.97 -30.52 6.48
N ILE A 462 -23.60 -29.49 7.08
CA ILE A 462 -23.82 -28.18 6.44
C ILE A 462 -22.49 -27.44 6.25
N ALA A 463 -21.58 -27.47 7.23
CA ALA A 463 -20.26 -26.89 7.11
C ALA A 463 -19.41 -27.57 6.02
N LEU A 464 -19.54 -28.90 5.89
CA LEU A 464 -18.89 -29.65 4.81
C LEU A 464 -19.49 -29.29 3.43
N LEU A 465 -20.79 -29.12 3.36
CA LEU A 465 -21.49 -28.72 2.12
C LEU A 465 -21.14 -27.29 1.70
N ILE A 466 -21.09 -26.36 2.66
CA ILE A 466 -20.69 -24.97 2.41
C ILE A 466 -19.23 -24.91 1.97
N TYR A 467 -18.34 -25.67 2.64
CA TYR A 467 -16.94 -25.78 2.23
C TYR A 467 -16.81 -26.30 0.79
N PHE A 468 -17.58 -27.34 0.45
CA PHE A 468 -17.57 -27.91 -0.90
C PHE A 468 -18.14 -26.95 -1.96
N LEU A 469 -19.19 -26.19 -1.62
CA LEU A 469 -19.80 -25.20 -2.52
C LEU A 469 -18.88 -24.00 -2.74
N VAL A 470 -18.18 -23.52 -1.68
CA VAL A 470 -17.21 -22.41 -1.77
C VAL A 470 -15.96 -22.84 -2.53
N ALA A 471 -15.44 -24.03 -2.25
CA ALA A 471 -14.30 -24.59 -2.98
C ALA A 471 -14.60 -24.79 -4.48
N ASN A 472 -15.79 -25.30 -4.80
CA ASN A 472 -16.22 -25.51 -6.19
C ASN A 472 -16.52 -24.20 -6.93
N ARG A 473 -16.98 -23.15 -6.20
CA ARG A 473 -17.24 -21.82 -6.77
C ARG A 473 -15.95 -21.07 -7.12
N SER A 474 -14.93 -21.17 -6.26
CA SER A 474 -13.61 -20.57 -6.53
C SER A 474 -12.93 -21.25 -7.73
N TYR A 475 -13.06 -22.55 -7.88
CA TYR A 475 -12.53 -23.30 -9.01
C TYR A 475 -13.19 -22.90 -10.35
N ARG A 476 -14.52 -22.72 -10.34
CA ARG A 476 -15.27 -22.24 -11.51
C ARG A 476 -14.93 -20.80 -11.89
N MET A 477 -14.73 -19.93 -10.90
CA MET A 477 -14.38 -18.51 -11.16
C MET A 477 -12.98 -18.38 -11.76
N GLN A 478 -12.01 -19.19 -11.33
CA GLN A 478 -10.67 -19.22 -11.92
C GLN A 478 -10.71 -19.70 -13.39
N LEU A 479 -11.52 -20.71 -13.70
CA LEU A 479 -11.68 -21.19 -15.06
C LEU A 479 -12.37 -20.17 -15.98
N VAL A 480 -13.34 -19.43 -15.45
CA VAL A 480 -14.03 -18.36 -16.18
C VAL A 480 -13.10 -17.15 -16.39
N GLN A 481 -12.26 -16.80 -15.42
CA GLN A 481 -11.27 -15.74 -15.58
C GLN A 481 -10.21 -16.07 -16.63
N LEU A 482 -9.70 -17.29 -16.63
CA LEU A 482 -8.72 -17.76 -17.64
C LEU A 482 -9.30 -17.78 -19.07
N ALA A 483 -10.62 -18.00 -19.20
CA ALA A 483 -11.32 -18.02 -20.48
C ALA A 483 -11.85 -16.63 -20.91
N SER A 484 -11.70 -15.59 -20.09
CA SER A 484 -12.36 -14.30 -20.28
C SER A 484 -11.42 -13.15 -20.66
N GLN A 485 -10.12 -13.38 -20.64
CA GLN A 485 -9.12 -12.34 -20.95
C GLN A 485 -8.36 -12.67 -22.24
N ASP A 486 -7.89 -11.63 -22.91
CA ASP A 486 -6.95 -11.74 -24.01
C ASP A 486 -5.54 -11.98 -23.47
N ALA A 487 -4.88 -13.04 -23.93
CA ALA A 487 -3.59 -13.49 -23.40
C ALA A 487 -2.44 -12.48 -23.63
N LEU A 488 -2.55 -11.63 -24.65
CA LEU A 488 -1.52 -10.63 -24.98
C LEU A 488 -1.68 -9.35 -24.16
N THR A 489 -2.91 -8.83 -24.12
CA THR A 489 -3.18 -7.48 -23.56
C THR A 489 -3.67 -7.52 -22.11
N GLY A 490 -4.13 -8.67 -21.65
CA GLY A 490 -4.77 -8.84 -20.35
C GLY A 490 -6.12 -8.10 -20.22
N LEU A 491 -6.64 -7.56 -21.32
CA LEU A 491 -7.97 -6.99 -21.39
C LEU A 491 -9.04 -8.08 -21.50
N PRO A 492 -10.31 -7.79 -21.22
CA PRO A 492 -11.41 -8.63 -21.61
C PRO A 492 -11.28 -9.04 -23.08
N ASN A 493 -11.35 -10.34 -23.36
CA ASN A 493 -11.40 -10.82 -24.74
C ASN A 493 -12.77 -10.50 -25.36
N ARG A 494 -12.90 -10.72 -26.67
CA ARG A 494 -14.12 -10.40 -27.42
C ARG A 494 -15.39 -10.94 -26.77
N ARG A 495 -15.37 -12.20 -26.30
CA ARG A 495 -16.52 -12.83 -25.64
C ARG A 495 -16.88 -12.10 -24.34
N ARG A 496 -15.89 -11.86 -23.48
CA ARG A 496 -16.11 -11.19 -22.20
C ARG A 496 -16.53 -9.74 -22.38
N THR A 497 -15.95 -9.05 -23.35
CA THR A 497 -16.33 -7.67 -23.72
C THR A 497 -17.80 -7.62 -24.17
N GLN A 498 -18.25 -8.58 -24.98
CA GLN A 498 -19.64 -8.65 -25.42
C GLN A 498 -20.60 -8.91 -24.24
N GLU A 499 -20.26 -9.82 -23.33
CA GLU A 499 -21.05 -10.07 -22.11
C GLU A 499 -21.22 -8.81 -21.26
N LEU A 500 -20.12 -8.08 -21.03
CA LEU A 500 -20.11 -6.83 -20.27
C LEU A 500 -20.89 -5.71 -20.99
N ALA A 501 -20.76 -5.66 -22.30
CA ALA A 501 -21.44 -4.68 -23.12
C ALA A 501 -22.96 -4.88 -23.13
N LEU A 502 -23.42 -6.12 -23.23
CA LEU A 502 -24.84 -6.44 -23.13
C LEU A 502 -25.41 -6.02 -21.78
N ALA A 503 -24.70 -6.32 -20.68
CA ALA A 503 -25.13 -5.90 -19.35
C ALA A 503 -25.18 -4.36 -19.19
N ALA A 504 -24.22 -3.64 -19.78
CA ALA A 504 -24.20 -2.18 -19.77
C ALA A 504 -25.37 -1.59 -20.62
N LEU A 505 -25.66 -2.21 -21.75
CA LEU A 505 -26.78 -1.83 -22.61
C LEU A 505 -28.13 -2.04 -21.91
N ASP A 506 -28.31 -3.18 -21.26
CA ASP A 506 -29.52 -3.47 -20.47
C ASP A 506 -29.69 -2.46 -19.31
N ASN A 507 -28.60 -2.12 -18.64
CA ASN A 507 -28.63 -1.12 -17.58
C ASN A 507 -28.99 0.29 -18.12
N ALA A 508 -28.42 0.67 -19.26
CA ALA A 508 -28.71 1.97 -19.90
C ALA A 508 -30.19 2.03 -20.34
N ASN A 509 -30.73 0.94 -20.89
CA ASN A 509 -32.13 0.81 -21.23
C ASN A 509 -33.05 0.97 -19.99
N ALA A 510 -32.69 0.32 -18.88
CA ALA A 510 -33.49 0.34 -17.65
C ALA A 510 -33.44 1.68 -16.92
N THR A 511 -32.29 2.35 -16.91
CA THR A 511 -32.05 3.58 -16.12
C THR A 511 -32.23 4.86 -16.92
N GLY A 512 -32.19 4.79 -18.24
CA GLY A 512 -32.17 5.95 -19.12
C GLY A 512 -30.87 6.79 -19.06
N LYS A 513 -29.83 6.25 -18.41
CA LYS A 513 -28.55 6.91 -18.32
C LYS A 513 -27.79 6.83 -19.65
N PRO A 514 -26.96 7.83 -19.98
CA PRO A 514 -26.20 7.82 -21.21
C PRO A 514 -25.21 6.65 -21.23
N LEU A 515 -25.02 6.07 -22.39
CA LEU A 515 -24.03 5.04 -22.65
C LEU A 515 -23.38 5.36 -23.99
N THR A 516 -22.06 5.41 -24.03
CA THR A 516 -21.32 5.61 -25.28
C THR A 516 -20.45 4.39 -25.58
N LEU A 517 -20.48 3.95 -26.83
CA LEU A 517 -19.62 2.90 -27.36
C LEU A 517 -18.63 3.52 -28.34
N ALA A 518 -17.36 3.14 -28.21
CA ALA A 518 -16.35 3.45 -29.20
C ALA A 518 -15.73 2.16 -29.74
N LEU A 519 -15.61 2.07 -31.05
CA LEU A 519 -14.77 1.10 -31.72
C LEU A 519 -13.47 1.79 -32.11
N ILE A 520 -12.35 1.22 -31.68
CA ILE A 520 -11.01 1.82 -31.83
C ILE A 520 -10.16 0.83 -32.64
N ASP A 521 -9.41 1.32 -33.59
CA ASP A 521 -8.52 0.54 -34.43
C ASP A 521 -7.16 1.24 -34.55
N MET A 522 -6.10 0.44 -34.49
CA MET A 522 -4.75 0.97 -34.60
C MET A 522 -4.40 1.30 -36.04
N ASP A 523 -4.08 2.57 -36.28
CA ASP A 523 -3.73 3.02 -37.63
C ASP A 523 -2.39 2.40 -38.06
N HIS A 524 -2.38 1.92 -39.32
CA HIS A 524 -1.17 1.38 -39.95
C HIS A 524 -0.49 0.24 -39.15
N PHE A 525 -1.26 -0.50 -38.34
CA PHE A 525 -0.71 -1.57 -37.48
C PHE A 525 0.02 -2.63 -38.30
N LYS A 526 -0.46 -2.91 -39.51
CA LYS A 526 0.22 -3.82 -40.45
C LYS A 526 1.60 -3.28 -40.81
N ASP A 527 1.73 -1.97 -41.06
CA ASP A 527 3.04 -1.37 -41.42
C ASP A 527 4.01 -1.45 -40.23
N ILE A 528 3.50 -1.33 -38.99
CA ILE A 528 4.31 -1.54 -37.78
C ILE A 528 4.82 -2.98 -37.73
N ASN A 529 3.93 -3.96 -37.96
CA ASN A 529 4.30 -5.38 -37.97
C ASN A 529 5.31 -5.68 -39.08
N ASP A 530 5.05 -5.16 -40.30
CA ASP A 530 5.87 -5.44 -41.47
C ASP A 530 7.28 -4.83 -41.36
N ARG A 531 7.43 -3.67 -40.73
CA ARG A 531 8.70 -2.97 -40.59
C ARG A 531 9.47 -3.31 -39.30
N CYS A 532 8.75 -3.49 -38.19
CA CYS A 532 9.35 -3.67 -36.86
C CYS A 532 9.21 -5.10 -36.32
N GLY A 533 8.49 -5.96 -37.05
CA GLY A 533 8.20 -7.34 -36.62
C GLY A 533 6.99 -7.46 -35.68
N HIS A 534 6.41 -8.65 -35.62
CA HIS A 534 5.22 -8.94 -34.81
C HIS A 534 5.43 -8.65 -33.30
N ALA A 535 6.65 -8.82 -32.79
CA ALA A 535 6.96 -8.50 -31.39
C ALA A 535 6.80 -7.00 -31.07
N ALA A 536 7.06 -6.13 -32.04
CA ALA A 536 6.82 -4.69 -31.89
C ALA A 536 5.31 -4.37 -31.95
N GLY A 537 4.57 -5.04 -32.82
CA GLY A 537 3.11 -4.95 -32.85
C GLY A 537 2.47 -5.44 -31.54
N ASP A 538 2.93 -6.57 -31.02
CA ASP A 538 2.49 -7.10 -29.73
C ASP A 538 2.76 -6.12 -28.59
N HIS A 539 3.95 -5.51 -28.59
CA HIS A 539 4.30 -4.46 -27.63
C HIS A 539 3.38 -3.23 -27.73
N VAL A 540 3.07 -2.78 -28.95
CA VAL A 540 2.13 -1.68 -29.18
C VAL A 540 0.74 -2.01 -28.63
N LEU A 541 0.23 -3.22 -28.85
CA LEU A 541 -1.05 -3.66 -28.31
C LEU A 541 -1.06 -3.72 -26.78
N GLN A 542 0.05 -4.17 -26.17
CA GLN A 542 0.21 -4.18 -24.71
C GLN A 542 0.25 -2.75 -24.14
N GLU A 543 0.99 -1.86 -24.79
CA GLU A 543 1.08 -0.46 -24.38
C GLU A 543 -0.24 0.28 -24.58
N PHE A 544 -0.98 -0.01 -25.65
CA PHE A 544 -2.34 0.48 -25.83
C PHE A 544 -3.25 0.04 -24.67
N ALA A 545 -3.19 -1.22 -24.31
CA ALA A 545 -3.98 -1.73 -23.18
C ALA A 545 -3.58 -1.07 -21.84
N ARG A 546 -2.30 -0.76 -21.65
CA ARG A 546 -1.80 -0.01 -20.50
C ARG A 546 -2.33 1.43 -20.52
N ALA A 547 -2.18 2.12 -21.64
CA ALA A 547 -2.70 3.48 -21.85
C ALA A 547 -4.20 3.55 -21.62
N GLY A 548 -4.94 2.54 -22.05
CA GLY A 548 -6.37 2.41 -21.80
C GLY A 548 -6.70 2.35 -20.31
N ARG A 549 -5.97 1.53 -19.55
CA ARG A 549 -6.14 1.45 -18.08
C ARG A 549 -5.80 2.76 -17.36
N GLU A 550 -4.89 3.55 -17.90
CA GLU A 550 -4.48 4.84 -17.34
C GLU A 550 -5.46 5.97 -17.71
N ALA A 551 -5.94 5.97 -18.95
CA ALA A 551 -6.81 7.01 -19.47
C ALA A 551 -8.27 6.88 -19.04
N LEU A 552 -8.75 5.65 -18.77
CA LEU A 552 -10.15 5.34 -18.58
C LEU A 552 -10.50 5.17 -17.10
N ARG A 553 -11.78 5.28 -16.79
CA ARG A 553 -12.31 5.06 -15.43
C ARG A 553 -12.46 3.56 -15.17
N GLU A 554 -12.52 3.19 -13.91
CA GLU A 554 -12.77 1.80 -13.51
C GLU A 554 -14.11 1.25 -14.02
N THR A 555 -15.07 2.13 -14.24
CA THR A 555 -16.39 1.79 -14.77
C THR A 555 -16.41 1.60 -16.29
N ASP A 556 -15.38 2.06 -16.98
CA ASP A 556 -15.28 1.94 -18.43
C ASP A 556 -14.78 0.53 -18.79
N ILE A 557 -15.35 -0.05 -19.83
CA ILE A 557 -15.08 -1.41 -20.25
C ILE A 557 -14.27 -1.34 -21.54
N LEU A 558 -12.95 -1.54 -21.44
CA LEU A 558 -12.08 -1.68 -22.59
C LEU A 558 -11.79 -3.16 -22.82
N GLY A 559 -12.04 -3.65 -24.01
CA GLY A 559 -11.77 -5.03 -24.41
C GLY A 559 -11.16 -5.14 -25.79
N ARG A 560 -10.37 -6.20 -26.02
CA ARG A 560 -9.82 -6.50 -27.33
C ARG A 560 -10.88 -7.18 -28.20
N TRP A 561 -11.28 -6.51 -29.27
CA TRP A 561 -12.38 -6.93 -30.13
C TRP A 561 -11.91 -7.75 -31.32
N GLY A 562 -10.76 -7.42 -31.88
CA GLY A 562 -10.12 -8.08 -33.01
C GLY A 562 -8.60 -8.14 -32.85
N GLY A 563 -7.89 -8.32 -33.95
CA GLY A 563 -6.42 -8.33 -33.93
C GLY A 563 -5.81 -7.05 -33.42
N GLU A 564 -6.21 -5.93 -34.02
CA GLU A 564 -5.77 -4.55 -33.71
C GLU A 564 -6.95 -3.65 -33.30
N GLU A 565 -8.12 -4.26 -33.13
CA GLU A 565 -9.37 -3.56 -32.81
C GLU A 565 -9.70 -3.69 -31.32
N PHE A 566 -10.15 -2.61 -30.74
CA PHE A 566 -10.59 -2.53 -29.35
C PHE A 566 -11.99 -1.95 -29.27
N LEU A 567 -12.78 -2.46 -28.36
CA LEU A 567 -14.11 -1.95 -28.09
C LEU A 567 -14.10 -1.35 -26.69
N LEU A 568 -14.53 -0.09 -26.62
CA LEU A 568 -14.65 0.65 -25.38
C LEU A 568 -16.12 1.02 -25.15
N LEU A 569 -16.65 0.59 -23.99
CA LEU A 569 -17.93 1.08 -23.52
C LEU A 569 -17.72 2.01 -22.32
N MET A 570 -18.47 3.10 -22.31
CA MET A 570 -18.43 4.12 -21.26
C MET A 570 -19.84 4.29 -20.67
N PRO A 571 -20.19 3.51 -19.64
CA PRO A 571 -21.45 3.65 -18.94
C PRO A 571 -21.60 5.04 -18.31
N GLU A 572 -22.83 5.53 -18.26
CA GLU A 572 -23.19 6.81 -17.66
C GLU A 572 -22.39 8.00 -18.21
N THR A 573 -21.92 7.87 -19.47
CA THR A 573 -21.05 8.85 -20.10
C THR A 573 -21.69 9.33 -21.39
N PRO A 574 -22.08 10.62 -21.46
CA PRO A 574 -22.54 11.23 -22.71
C PRO A 574 -21.38 11.37 -23.70
N VAL A 575 -21.72 11.46 -24.99
CA VAL A 575 -20.75 11.37 -26.08
C VAL A 575 -19.66 12.46 -26.01
N GLU A 576 -19.99 13.63 -25.50
CA GLU A 576 -19.03 14.74 -25.36
C GLU A 576 -17.91 14.41 -24.35
N LEU A 577 -18.26 13.77 -23.25
CA LEU A 577 -17.29 13.31 -22.26
C LEU A 577 -16.52 12.07 -22.73
N ALA A 578 -17.17 11.23 -23.53
CA ALA A 578 -16.52 10.08 -24.13
C ALA A 578 -15.42 10.50 -25.13
N VAL A 579 -15.68 11.55 -25.94
CA VAL A 579 -14.67 12.16 -26.81
C VAL A 579 -13.45 12.60 -26.00
N ALA A 580 -13.64 13.33 -24.90
CA ALA A 580 -12.53 13.78 -24.07
C ALA A 580 -11.72 12.62 -23.45
N SER A 581 -12.39 11.52 -23.09
CA SER A 581 -11.71 10.31 -22.60
C SER A 581 -10.89 9.63 -23.69
N LEU A 582 -11.42 9.58 -24.89
CA LEU A 582 -10.70 9.06 -26.05
C LEU A 582 -9.54 9.96 -26.48
N GLU A 583 -9.69 11.27 -26.48
CA GLU A 583 -8.58 12.21 -26.76
C GLU A 583 -7.41 12.00 -25.80
N ARG A 584 -7.72 11.80 -24.50
CA ARG A 584 -6.73 11.47 -23.50
C ARG A 584 -6.03 10.14 -23.80
N LEU A 585 -6.80 9.11 -24.18
CA LEU A 585 -6.24 7.82 -24.60
C LEU A 585 -5.35 7.97 -25.83
N CYS A 586 -5.83 8.66 -26.86
CA CYS A 586 -5.07 8.91 -28.08
C CYS A 586 -3.75 9.64 -27.81
N THR A 587 -3.75 10.61 -26.88
CA THR A 587 -2.54 11.32 -26.46
C THR A 587 -1.52 10.39 -25.83
N LEU A 588 -1.95 9.43 -24.99
CA LEU A 588 -1.06 8.42 -24.41
C LEU A 588 -0.55 7.44 -25.46
N VAL A 589 -1.41 7.03 -26.39
CA VAL A 589 -1.06 6.13 -27.51
C VAL A 589 -0.02 6.78 -28.42
N PHE A 590 -0.17 8.07 -28.71
CA PHE A 590 0.79 8.83 -29.50
C PHE A 590 2.19 8.87 -28.86
N GLY A 591 2.26 8.74 -27.54
CA GLY A 591 3.51 8.62 -26.78
C GLY A 591 4.21 7.26 -26.88
N ILE A 592 3.58 6.23 -27.45
CA ILE A 592 4.15 4.89 -27.59
C ILE A 592 5.33 4.95 -28.59
N ARG A 593 6.50 4.53 -28.10
CA ARG A 593 7.71 4.55 -28.93
C ARG A 593 7.96 3.21 -29.59
N LEU A 594 8.21 3.26 -30.87
CA LEU A 594 8.61 2.12 -31.68
C LEU A 594 10.15 1.91 -31.65
N PRO A 595 10.63 0.70 -31.97
CA PRO A 595 12.06 0.44 -32.17
C PRO A 595 12.65 1.31 -33.29
N PRO A 596 13.99 1.49 -33.38
CA PRO A 596 14.63 2.33 -34.40
C PRO A 596 14.28 1.99 -35.83
N SER A 597 13.94 0.74 -36.13
CA SER A 597 13.44 0.31 -37.45
C SER A 597 12.11 0.96 -37.86
N GLY A 598 11.38 1.52 -36.92
CA GLY A 598 10.11 2.23 -37.12
C GLY A 598 10.13 3.65 -36.55
N SER A 599 11.31 4.27 -36.39
CA SER A 599 11.45 5.61 -35.81
C SER A 599 10.74 6.73 -36.60
N ASP A 600 10.40 6.47 -37.84
CA ASP A 600 9.59 7.32 -38.72
C ASP A 600 8.09 7.04 -38.64
N LEU A 601 7.69 5.99 -37.92
CA LEU A 601 6.28 5.63 -37.72
C LEU A 601 5.79 6.18 -36.38
N GLN A 602 4.62 6.78 -36.44
CA GLN A 602 3.91 7.25 -35.24
C GLN A 602 2.76 6.28 -34.96
N VAL A 603 2.64 5.84 -33.72
CA VAL A 603 1.49 5.03 -33.30
C VAL A 603 0.29 5.97 -33.10
N SER A 604 -0.76 5.74 -33.87
CA SER A 604 -2.02 6.43 -33.73
C SER A 604 -3.20 5.48 -33.80
N VAL A 605 -4.35 5.94 -33.45
CA VAL A 605 -5.59 5.18 -33.49
C VAL A 605 -6.71 6.01 -34.10
N SER A 606 -7.54 5.34 -34.87
CA SER A 606 -8.81 5.88 -35.31
C SER A 606 -9.93 5.34 -34.42
N ALA A 607 -10.90 6.16 -34.10
CA ALA A 607 -12.04 5.76 -33.29
C ALA A 607 -13.36 6.23 -33.88
N GLY A 608 -14.33 5.34 -33.86
CA GLY A 608 -15.72 5.64 -34.18
C GLY A 608 -16.60 5.52 -32.95
N LEU A 609 -17.37 6.57 -32.64
CA LEU A 609 -18.26 6.60 -31.49
C LEU A 609 -19.72 6.57 -31.92
N ALA A 610 -20.50 5.88 -31.10
CA ALA A 610 -21.95 5.96 -31.14
C ALA A 610 -22.49 6.18 -29.72
N SER A 611 -23.49 7.01 -29.56
CA SER A 611 -24.25 7.14 -28.33
C SER A 611 -25.44 6.19 -28.35
N PHE A 612 -25.78 5.69 -27.15
CA PHE A 612 -26.98 4.89 -26.99
C PHE A 612 -28.21 5.78 -26.96
N ASP A 613 -29.10 5.55 -27.88
CA ASP A 613 -30.43 6.13 -27.93
C ASP A 613 -31.51 5.04 -28.12
N ARG A 614 -32.77 5.44 -28.08
CA ARG A 614 -33.90 4.52 -28.24
C ARG A 614 -34.00 3.89 -29.65
N THR A 615 -33.20 4.33 -30.61
CA THR A 615 -33.16 3.77 -31.97
C THR A 615 -32.18 2.60 -32.12
N VAL A 616 -31.28 2.43 -31.13
CA VAL A 616 -30.37 1.28 -31.06
C VAL A 616 -31.15 0.01 -30.73
N LYS A 617 -31.22 -0.91 -31.67
CA LYS A 617 -32.05 -2.12 -31.57
C LYS A 617 -31.39 -3.30 -30.90
N SER A 618 -30.06 -3.40 -31.00
CA SER A 618 -29.26 -4.48 -30.45
C SER A 618 -27.83 -4.02 -30.22
N PHE A 619 -27.05 -4.84 -29.54
CA PHE A 619 -25.62 -4.63 -29.40
C PHE A 619 -24.90 -4.60 -30.76
N GLU A 620 -25.29 -5.46 -31.69
CA GLU A 620 -24.73 -5.51 -33.05
C GLU A 620 -25.04 -4.23 -33.83
N ASP A 621 -26.25 -3.65 -33.67
CA ASP A 621 -26.61 -2.35 -34.25
C ASP A 621 -25.76 -1.23 -33.62
N PHE A 622 -25.52 -1.29 -32.33
CA PHE A 622 -24.70 -0.31 -31.62
C PHE A 622 -23.24 -0.33 -32.10
N VAL A 623 -22.66 -1.54 -32.21
CA VAL A 623 -21.31 -1.73 -32.77
C VAL A 623 -21.25 -1.29 -34.23
N ALA A 624 -22.26 -1.63 -35.06
CA ALA A 624 -22.28 -1.25 -36.46
C ALA A 624 -22.31 0.28 -36.67
N ARG A 625 -22.97 1.03 -35.78
CA ARG A 625 -22.96 2.51 -35.82
C ARG A 625 -21.58 3.08 -35.52
N ALA A 626 -20.89 2.52 -34.50
CA ALA A 626 -19.52 2.90 -34.19
C ALA A 626 -18.54 2.50 -35.30
N ASP A 627 -18.72 1.34 -35.90
CA ASP A 627 -17.91 0.86 -37.03
C ASP A 627 -18.03 1.77 -38.25
N ALA A 628 -19.27 2.18 -38.60
CA ALA A 628 -19.49 3.14 -39.67
C ALA A 628 -18.81 4.50 -39.39
N ALA A 629 -18.74 4.91 -38.13
CA ALA A 629 -18.02 6.13 -37.73
C ALA A 629 -16.48 5.91 -37.78
N LEU A 630 -15.99 4.77 -37.36
CA LEU A 630 -14.58 4.38 -37.47
C LEU A 630 -14.12 4.32 -38.93
N TYR A 631 -14.94 3.75 -39.81
CA TYR A 631 -14.65 3.72 -41.24
C TYR A 631 -14.48 5.14 -41.83
N ARG A 632 -15.30 6.10 -41.38
CA ARG A 632 -15.13 7.52 -41.78
C ARG A 632 -13.84 8.11 -41.19
N ALA A 633 -13.52 7.81 -39.94
CA ALA A 633 -12.28 8.28 -39.33
C ALA A 633 -11.05 7.82 -40.13
N LYS A 634 -11.05 6.56 -40.58
CA LYS A 634 -9.98 6.00 -41.42
C LYS A 634 -9.91 6.66 -42.81
N ASN A 635 -11.04 6.94 -43.43
CA ASN A 635 -11.09 7.56 -44.78
C ASN A 635 -10.76 9.05 -44.74
N ASP A 636 -11.06 9.76 -43.64
CA ASP A 636 -10.81 11.19 -43.49
C ASP A 636 -9.33 11.52 -43.12
N GLY A 637 -8.48 10.52 -43.06
CA GLY A 637 -7.04 10.70 -42.90
C GLY A 637 -6.43 9.99 -41.70
N ARG A 638 -7.20 9.17 -40.98
CA ARG A 638 -6.79 8.47 -39.76
C ARG A 638 -6.42 9.42 -38.61
N ASP A 639 -5.99 8.86 -37.50
CA ASP A 639 -5.69 9.64 -36.27
C ASP A 639 -6.85 10.59 -35.90
N LEU A 640 -8.06 10.09 -35.97
CA LEU A 640 -9.29 10.86 -35.87
C LEU A 640 -10.36 10.12 -35.06
N ILE A 641 -11.12 10.92 -34.32
CA ILE A 641 -12.36 10.46 -33.67
C ILE A 641 -13.54 10.92 -34.50
N ARG A 642 -14.46 10.03 -34.85
CA ARG A 642 -15.70 10.33 -35.55
C ARG A 642 -16.91 9.88 -34.77
N LEU A 643 -17.94 10.71 -34.78
CA LEU A 643 -19.25 10.37 -34.20
C LEU A 643 -20.16 9.73 -35.26
N CYS A 644 -21.09 8.90 -34.81
CA CYS A 644 -22.17 8.40 -35.65
C CYS A 644 -23.02 9.58 -36.19
N GLU A 645 -23.57 9.43 -37.39
CA GLU A 645 -24.36 10.52 -38.03
C GLU A 645 -25.60 10.93 -37.23
N ALA A 646 -26.22 10.00 -36.53
CA ALA A 646 -27.36 10.28 -35.65
C ALA A 646 -26.99 11.23 -34.50
N ASP A 647 -25.76 11.12 -34.00
CA ASP A 647 -25.24 11.99 -32.92
C ASP A 647 -24.82 13.37 -33.41
N PHE A 648 -24.47 13.50 -34.69
CA PHE A 648 -24.17 14.77 -35.33
C PHE A 648 -25.37 15.73 -35.38
N MET A 649 -26.56 15.19 -35.56
CA MET A 649 -27.78 16.01 -35.66
C MET A 649 -28.24 16.52 -34.29
N SER A 650 -27.84 15.87 -33.21
CA SER A 650 -28.22 16.24 -31.84
C SER A 650 -27.28 17.27 -31.21
N THR A 651 -26.01 17.30 -31.59
CA THR A 651 -24.95 18.10 -30.90
C THR A 651 -24.57 19.38 -31.65
N GLY A 652 -24.96 19.55 -32.92
CA GLY A 652 -24.69 20.78 -33.73
C GLY A 652 -23.21 21.06 -34.02
N THR A 653 -22.31 20.15 -33.68
CA THR A 653 -20.87 20.38 -33.72
C THR A 653 -20.22 19.69 -34.92
N ARG A 654 -20.00 20.45 -35.99
CA ARG A 654 -19.12 20.06 -37.12
C ARG A 654 -17.65 20.22 -36.75
N ARG A 655 -17.11 19.47 -35.82
CA ARG A 655 -15.66 19.50 -35.52
C ARG A 655 -15.03 18.15 -35.82
N ALA A 656 -14.34 18.08 -36.98
CA ALA A 656 -13.30 17.07 -37.17
C ALA A 656 -12.16 17.44 -36.22
N LEU A 657 -12.03 16.73 -35.09
CA LEU A 657 -10.92 16.93 -34.18
C LEU A 657 -9.74 16.11 -34.71
N ARG A 658 -8.73 16.81 -35.29
CA ARG A 658 -7.41 16.23 -35.47
C ARG A 658 -6.72 16.14 -34.13
N LEU A 659 -6.14 15.01 -33.81
CA LEU A 659 -5.49 14.73 -32.51
C LEU A 659 -4.08 15.30 -32.40
N THR A 660 -3.58 15.95 -33.46
CA THR A 660 -2.23 16.56 -33.46
C THR A 660 -2.24 17.93 -34.10
N SER A 661 -1.81 18.92 -33.33
CA SER A 661 -1.14 20.13 -33.80
C SER A 661 0.15 20.29 -33.03
#